data_0870d1a6e88c834c8a3cff65a3f90a55
#
_entry.id   0870d1a6e88c834c8a3cff65a3f90a55
#
_cell.length_a   1.000
_cell.length_b   1.000
_cell.length_c   1.000
_cell.angle_alpha   90.00
_cell.angle_beta   90.00
_cell.angle_gamma   90.00
#
_symmetry.space_group_name_H-M   'P 1'
#
loop_
_entity.id
_entity.type
_entity.pdbx_description
1 polymer ?
#
loop_
_entity_poly.entity_id
_entity_poly.type
_entity_poly.pdbx_seq_one_letter_code
_entity_poly.pdbx_strand_id
1 'polypeptide(L)'
;MRKEWRGFKGNKWQTEVNLRDFIQNNYTSYDGDESFLAEPTQATDTLWGMLKELQKEERAKGGVLDMETEVVSGLTAYGAAYIGEGTKDLEKVVGLQTDKPLKRAFMPYGGIKMAEQACTTYGYEPSEKLHEIFHKYCKTHNDGVFDAYTPEMKLVRHNHILTGLPDTYGRGRIVGDYRRVALYGIDFLIQEKQNDLANMGDREMIDEVIRLREEVSMQIKALKGLKEMAASYGFDISQPAQNAREAVQWLYFGYLGAVKTQNGAAMSVGRISTFLDIYFERDFQEGTLTEADAQELIDHLVMKFRMVKFARIPSYNQLFSGDPVWATLEVGGMGQDGRSMVTKNDFRFLHTLENMGPSPEPNLTVLYSSRLPKGFKHYASLISVKTSSIQYENDDVMRPVWGDDYSICCCVSATQTGKEMQFFGARANLAKCLTYAVSGGVDSKTREQCGPKYRAVEGDVLTYEEFMPRFMDMMDWLASVYVKTLNLIHYMHDKYFYEAAEMALIDTDVRRTFATGIAGFSHVVDSISAIKYAKVNIVRDETGFPLSFKTEGDFPRYGNDDERADEIAVWLLKTFMNMIKKYHTYRDSEPTTSILTITSNVVYGKFTSNMPDGRPAGAPLAPGANPSYGAEKNGLLASLNSVAKLPYEYALDGISNTQTISPGALGHNDEERAQTLVGVMDGYFNQGAHHLNVNVFGVGKLMDAMEHPEKEEYQNFTIRVSGYAVKFIDLTREQQLDVIARQAHEKL
;
A
#
# COMPACT_ATOMS: atom_id res chain seq x y z
N MET A 1 -24.53 24.71 -19.36
CA MET A 1 -23.86 24.33 -18.07
C MET A 1 -24.88 23.62 -17.19
N ARG A 2 -24.56 22.48 -16.65
CA ARG A 2 -25.41 21.77 -15.70
C ARG A 2 -25.64 22.62 -14.44
N LYS A 3 -26.84 22.52 -13.85
CA LYS A 3 -27.21 23.33 -12.67
C LYS A 3 -26.21 23.13 -11.51
N GLU A 4 -25.78 21.93 -11.32
CA GLU A 4 -24.87 21.46 -10.26
C GLU A 4 -23.48 22.08 -10.39
N TRP A 5 -23.09 22.48 -11.60
CA TRP A 5 -21.79 23.09 -11.90
C TRP A 5 -21.81 24.63 -11.81
N ARG A 6 -22.94 25.22 -11.48
CA ARG A 6 -23.05 26.69 -11.34
C ARG A 6 -22.13 27.17 -10.23
N GLY A 7 -21.39 28.23 -10.51
CA GLY A 7 -20.40 28.80 -9.58
C GLY A 7 -19.01 28.21 -9.70
N PHE A 8 -18.83 27.02 -10.29
CA PHE A 8 -17.52 26.43 -10.52
C PHE A 8 -16.82 27.03 -11.75
N LYS A 9 -15.51 27.25 -11.63
CA LYS A 9 -14.63 27.86 -12.64
C LYS A 9 -13.92 26.80 -13.48
N GLY A 10 -13.37 27.22 -14.63
CA GLY A 10 -12.67 26.34 -15.57
C GLY A 10 -13.56 25.84 -16.69
N ASN A 11 -12.98 25.47 -17.83
CA ASN A 11 -13.70 25.09 -19.01
C ASN A 11 -13.43 23.68 -19.52
N LYS A 12 -12.18 23.19 -19.37
CA LYS A 12 -11.79 21.88 -19.89
C LYS A 12 -12.55 20.76 -19.23
N TRP A 13 -12.62 20.75 -17.91
CA TRP A 13 -13.34 19.73 -17.15
C TRP A 13 -14.85 19.67 -17.46
N GLN A 14 -15.43 20.71 -18.06
CA GLN A 14 -16.85 20.73 -18.47
C GLN A 14 -17.08 19.98 -19.77
N THR A 15 -16.06 19.80 -20.60
CA THR A 15 -16.13 19.19 -21.92
C THR A 15 -15.44 17.84 -22.03
N GLU A 16 -14.56 17.54 -21.12
CA GLU A 16 -13.81 16.28 -21.03
C GLU A 16 -13.63 15.88 -19.56
N VAL A 17 -13.32 14.61 -19.30
CA VAL A 17 -12.99 14.15 -17.93
C VAL A 17 -11.62 14.71 -17.53
N ASN A 18 -11.61 15.75 -16.69
CA ASN A 18 -10.39 16.46 -16.28
C ASN A 18 -10.49 16.99 -14.85
N LEU A 19 -10.30 16.12 -13.88
CA LEU A 19 -10.40 16.46 -12.45
C LEU A 19 -9.33 17.47 -12.02
N ARG A 20 -8.13 17.36 -12.60
CA ARG A 20 -7.04 18.30 -12.29
C ARG A 20 -7.43 19.74 -12.68
N ASP A 21 -8.01 19.95 -13.88
CA ASP A 21 -8.48 21.28 -14.30
C ASP A 21 -9.57 21.80 -13.37
N PHE A 22 -10.51 20.95 -12.94
CA PHE A 22 -11.53 21.32 -11.96
C PHE A 22 -10.92 21.76 -10.63
N ILE A 23 -10.03 20.94 -10.05
CA ILE A 23 -9.40 21.21 -8.75
C ILE A 23 -8.60 22.51 -8.82
N GLN A 24 -7.70 22.64 -9.79
CA GLN A 24 -6.81 23.80 -9.91
C GLN A 24 -7.55 25.14 -10.06
N ASN A 25 -8.74 25.14 -10.67
CA ASN A 25 -9.55 26.34 -10.84
C ASN A 25 -10.44 26.67 -9.64
N ASN A 26 -10.70 25.72 -8.74
CA ASN A 26 -11.78 25.88 -7.75
C ASN A 26 -11.35 25.72 -6.30
N TYR A 27 -10.22 25.06 -5.97
CA TYR A 27 -9.83 24.88 -4.57
C TYR A 27 -9.31 26.17 -3.94
N THR A 28 -9.46 26.28 -2.64
CA THR A 28 -8.96 27.38 -1.82
C THR A 28 -7.92 26.86 -0.84
N SER A 29 -6.66 27.28 -1.00
CA SER A 29 -5.62 26.94 -0.03
C SER A 29 -5.94 27.50 1.35
N TYR A 30 -5.60 26.73 2.39
CA TYR A 30 -5.75 27.12 3.77
C TYR A 30 -4.40 27.19 4.48
N ASP A 31 -4.05 28.37 4.98
CA ASP A 31 -2.76 28.64 5.64
C ASP A 31 -2.89 28.79 7.18
N GLY A 32 -4.10 28.56 7.73
CA GLY A 32 -4.37 28.65 9.16
C GLY A 32 -3.96 27.39 9.94
N ASP A 33 -4.57 27.21 11.07
CA ASP A 33 -4.35 26.14 12.03
C ASP A 33 -5.61 25.30 12.26
N GLU A 34 -5.56 24.39 13.22
CA GLU A 34 -6.63 23.44 13.59
C GLU A 34 -7.78 24.05 14.38
N SER A 35 -7.75 25.33 14.73
CA SER A 35 -8.70 25.97 15.66
C SER A 35 -10.17 25.95 15.23
N PHE A 36 -10.45 25.70 13.94
CA PHE A 36 -11.82 25.60 13.39
C PHE A 36 -12.42 24.20 13.55
N LEU A 37 -11.63 23.18 13.87
CA LEU A 37 -12.07 21.78 13.93
C LEU A 37 -13.16 21.58 14.99
N ALA A 38 -14.11 20.71 14.68
CA ALA A 38 -15.22 20.39 15.54
C ALA A 38 -15.06 19.04 16.24
N GLU A 39 -15.52 18.98 17.48
CA GLU A 39 -15.66 17.74 18.23
C GLU A 39 -16.62 16.78 17.51
N PRO A 40 -16.53 15.44 17.78
CA PRO A 40 -17.41 14.47 17.17
C PRO A 40 -18.87 14.74 17.55
N THR A 41 -19.77 14.54 16.57
CA THR A 41 -21.21 14.64 16.85
C THR A 41 -21.70 13.43 17.64
N GLN A 42 -22.88 13.54 18.25
CA GLN A 42 -23.52 12.40 18.92
C GLN A 42 -23.75 11.23 17.97
N ALA A 43 -24.03 11.48 16.69
CA ALA A 43 -24.17 10.42 15.67
C ALA A 43 -22.85 9.72 15.43
N THR A 44 -21.73 10.46 15.28
CA THR A 44 -20.39 9.91 15.18
C THR A 44 -20.06 9.01 16.38
N ASP A 45 -20.26 9.50 17.61
CA ASP A 45 -19.99 8.76 18.83
C ASP A 45 -20.83 7.47 18.94
N THR A 46 -22.11 7.55 18.57
CA THR A 46 -23.02 6.40 18.59
C THR A 46 -22.58 5.32 17.60
N LEU A 47 -22.35 5.69 16.34
CA LEU A 47 -21.96 4.74 15.29
C LEU A 47 -20.57 4.17 15.55
N TRP A 48 -19.62 5.00 15.96
CA TRP A 48 -18.29 4.54 16.30
C TRP A 48 -18.27 3.63 17.53
N GLY A 49 -19.11 3.94 18.54
CA GLY A 49 -19.33 3.07 19.70
C GLY A 49 -19.80 1.67 19.30
N MET A 50 -20.80 1.58 18.41
CA MET A 50 -21.28 0.30 17.88
C MET A 50 -20.17 -0.46 17.13
N LEU A 51 -19.41 0.22 16.29
CA LEU A 51 -18.30 -0.41 15.55
C LEU A 51 -17.19 -0.91 16.48
N LYS A 52 -16.85 -0.19 17.54
CA LYS A 52 -15.87 -0.65 18.54
C LYS A 52 -16.31 -1.95 19.21
N GLU A 53 -17.58 -2.08 19.56
CA GLU A 53 -18.09 -3.33 20.13
C GLU A 53 -18.05 -4.49 19.14
N LEU A 54 -18.41 -4.27 17.85
CA LEU A 54 -18.28 -5.28 16.81
C LEU A 54 -16.81 -5.69 16.56
N GLN A 55 -15.88 -4.75 16.58
CA GLN A 55 -14.45 -5.05 16.47
C GLN A 55 -13.91 -5.83 17.69
N LYS A 56 -14.43 -5.57 18.87
CA LYS A 56 -14.13 -6.34 20.08
C LYS A 56 -14.66 -7.77 19.99
N GLU A 57 -15.86 -7.95 19.49
CA GLU A 57 -16.43 -9.27 19.20
C GLU A 57 -15.64 -10.00 18.11
N GLU A 58 -15.23 -9.30 17.03
CA GLU A 58 -14.37 -9.85 15.98
C GLU A 58 -13.06 -10.42 16.56
N ARG A 59 -12.40 -9.67 17.44
CA ARG A 59 -11.18 -10.15 18.13
C ARG A 59 -11.46 -11.37 19.00
N ALA A 60 -12.54 -11.36 19.76
CA ALA A 60 -12.93 -12.49 20.62
C ALA A 60 -13.20 -13.78 19.82
N LYS A 61 -13.62 -13.64 18.56
CA LYS A 61 -13.83 -14.75 17.62
C LYS A 61 -12.58 -15.13 16.82
N GLY A 62 -11.40 -14.64 17.19
CA GLY A 62 -10.15 -14.97 16.50
C GLY A 62 -9.85 -14.13 15.24
N GLY A 63 -10.45 -12.94 15.12
CA GLY A 63 -10.17 -11.95 14.07
C GLY A 63 -11.13 -11.98 12.88
N VAL A 64 -12.21 -12.79 12.92
CA VAL A 64 -13.28 -12.80 11.92
C VAL A 64 -14.64 -12.80 12.61
N LEU A 65 -15.41 -11.73 12.38
CA LEU A 65 -16.75 -11.61 12.98
C LEU A 65 -17.76 -12.49 12.28
N ASP A 66 -17.80 -12.43 10.96
CA ASP A 66 -18.72 -13.18 10.09
C ASP A 66 -18.12 -13.32 8.68
N MET A 67 -18.52 -14.36 7.94
CA MET A 67 -18.12 -14.63 6.55
C MET A 67 -19.32 -14.96 5.68
N GLU A 68 -19.26 -14.51 4.43
CA GLU A 68 -20.22 -14.88 3.39
C GLU A 68 -19.97 -16.29 2.88
N THR A 69 -21.02 -17.08 2.71
CA THR A 69 -20.94 -18.47 2.23
C THR A 69 -21.90 -18.80 1.09
N GLU A 70 -22.89 -17.94 0.84
CA GLU A 70 -23.99 -18.21 -0.10
C GLU A 70 -23.96 -17.33 -1.35
N VAL A 71 -23.29 -16.16 -1.27
CA VAL A 71 -23.32 -15.15 -2.32
C VAL A 71 -21.91 -14.78 -2.72
N VAL A 72 -21.63 -14.82 -4.03
CA VAL A 72 -20.39 -14.26 -4.58
C VAL A 72 -20.50 -12.73 -4.59
N SER A 73 -19.50 -12.04 -4.06
CA SER A 73 -19.49 -10.60 -3.99
C SER A 73 -19.54 -9.95 -5.38
N GLY A 74 -20.25 -8.85 -5.48
CA GLY A 74 -20.44 -8.07 -6.69
C GLY A 74 -21.26 -6.81 -6.41
N LEU A 75 -21.36 -5.93 -7.39
CA LEU A 75 -21.99 -4.61 -7.23
C LEU A 75 -23.42 -4.69 -6.68
N THR A 76 -24.22 -5.62 -7.20
CA THR A 76 -25.65 -5.80 -6.85
C THR A 76 -25.92 -7.09 -6.09
N ALA A 77 -24.86 -7.69 -5.51
CA ALA A 77 -24.99 -8.96 -4.79
C ALA A 77 -25.81 -8.87 -3.50
N TYR A 78 -25.87 -7.67 -2.92
CA TYR A 78 -26.58 -7.40 -1.66
C TYR A 78 -27.51 -6.20 -1.81
N GLY A 79 -28.61 -6.21 -1.07
CA GLY A 79 -29.45 -5.03 -0.89
C GLY A 79 -28.79 -3.97 0.00
N ALA A 80 -29.53 -2.87 0.25
CA ALA A 80 -29.04 -1.83 1.14
C ALA A 80 -28.88 -2.35 2.57
N ALA A 81 -27.72 -2.07 3.16
CA ALA A 81 -27.37 -2.47 4.53
C ALA A 81 -26.68 -1.30 5.28
N TYR A 82 -26.82 -1.30 6.60
CA TYR A 82 -26.40 -0.23 7.50
C TYR A 82 -25.60 -0.82 8.67
N ILE A 83 -24.89 0.06 9.42
CA ILE A 83 -24.04 -0.35 10.55
C ILE A 83 -24.83 -1.10 11.62
N GLY A 84 -26.07 -0.70 11.88
CA GLY A 84 -26.94 -1.38 12.83
C GLY A 84 -28.41 -1.22 12.49
N GLU A 85 -29.24 -1.96 13.21
CA GLU A 85 -30.69 -1.82 13.09
C GLU A 85 -31.12 -0.43 13.58
N GLY A 86 -31.80 0.32 12.72
CA GLY A 86 -32.24 1.69 13.01
C GLY A 86 -31.21 2.80 12.85
N THR A 87 -29.97 2.49 12.35
CA THR A 87 -28.93 3.52 12.16
C THR A 87 -29.04 4.30 10.86
N LYS A 88 -29.95 3.91 9.96
CA LYS A 88 -30.12 4.52 8.64
C LYS A 88 -30.16 6.05 8.67
N ASP A 89 -30.89 6.63 9.59
CA ASP A 89 -31.06 8.09 9.71
C ASP A 89 -29.87 8.79 10.38
N LEU A 90 -29.05 8.02 11.10
CA LEU A 90 -27.79 8.53 11.71
C LEU A 90 -26.64 8.53 10.72
N GLU A 91 -26.61 7.59 9.78
CA GLU A 91 -25.51 7.46 8.82
C GLU A 91 -25.56 8.55 7.75
N LYS A 92 -24.62 9.50 7.79
CA LYS A 92 -24.49 10.53 6.74
C LYS A 92 -23.88 9.97 5.45
N VAL A 93 -23.05 8.92 5.57
CA VAL A 93 -22.49 8.14 4.47
C VAL A 93 -22.97 6.70 4.62
N VAL A 94 -23.66 6.18 3.61
CA VAL A 94 -24.26 4.83 3.63
C VAL A 94 -23.59 3.89 2.64
N GLY A 95 -23.67 2.60 2.90
CA GLY A 95 -23.14 1.54 2.05
C GLY A 95 -22.21 0.60 2.82
N LEU A 96 -22.43 -0.71 2.66
CA LEU A 96 -21.61 -1.76 3.23
C LEU A 96 -21.08 -2.69 2.13
N GLN A 97 -19.94 -3.32 2.39
CA GLN A 97 -19.33 -4.32 1.51
C GLN A 97 -20.24 -5.54 1.29
N THR A 98 -20.92 -5.97 2.35
CA THR A 98 -21.88 -7.08 2.36
C THR A 98 -23.21 -6.62 2.97
N ASP A 99 -24.04 -7.54 3.43
CA ASP A 99 -25.31 -7.27 4.12
C ASP A 99 -25.16 -6.90 5.60
N LYS A 100 -23.94 -7.03 6.17
CA LYS A 100 -23.63 -6.71 7.58
C LYS A 100 -22.27 -6.03 7.73
N PRO A 101 -22.10 -5.17 8.75
CA PRO A 101 -20.77 -4.58 9.03
C PRO A 101 -19.77 -5.67 9.41
N LEU A 102 -18.53 -5.52 8.97
CA LEU A 102 -17.39 -6.43 9.21
C LEU A 102 -17.59 -7.88 8.74
N LYS A 103 -18.69 -8.22 8.08
CA LYS A 103 -18.87 -9.52 7.42
C LYS A 103 -18.00 -9.56 6.15
N ARG A 104 -17.14 -10.56 6.06
CA ARG A 104 -16.18 -10.70 4.95
C ARG A 104 -16.85 -11.28 3.73
N ALA A 105 -16.58 -10.71 2.57
CA ALA A 105 -17.13 -11.14 1.29
C ALA A 105 -16.50 -12.44 0.79
N PHE A 106 -17.29 -13.27 0.09
CA PHE A 106 -16.80 -14.43 -0.65
C PHE A 106 -16.44 -14.02 -2.07
N MET A 107 -15.14 -14.07 -2.42
CA MET A 107 -14.59 -13.58 -3.69
C MET A 107 -13.67 -14.63 -4.33
N PRO A 108 -14.21 -15.64 -5.04
CA PRO A 108 -13.43 -16.77 -5.54
C PRO A 108 -12.74 -16.54 -6.88
N TYR A 109 -12.96 -15.43 -7.57
CA TYR A 109 -12.40 -15.20 -8.92
C TYR A 109 -10.87 -15.21 -8.96
N GLY A 110 -10.21 -14.74 -7.90
CA GLY A 110 -8.76 -14.86 -7.73
C GLY A 110 -8.32 -16.31 -7.52
N GLY A 111 -9.03 -17.05 -6.64
CA GLY A 111 -8.77 -18.45 -6.36
C GLY A 111 -9.81 -19.06 -5.44
N ILE A 112 -10.60 -20.01 -5.97
CA ILE A 112 -11.68 -20.68 -5.21
C ILE A 112 -11.14 -21.44 -4.00
N LYS A 113 -10.02 -22.18 -4.14
CA LYS A 113 -9.42 -22.96 -3.05
C LYS A 113 -9.03 -22.10 -1.85
N MET A 114 -8.53 -20.88 -2.12
CA MET A 114 -8.18 -19.95 -1.04
C MET A 114 -9.43 -19.37 -0.37
N ALA A 115 -10.46 -19.04 -1.14
CA ALA A 115 -11.72 -18.54 -0.59
C ALA A 115 -12.39 -19.61 0.31
N GLU A 116 -12.44 -20.87 -0.12
CA GLU A 116 -12.93 -22.00 0.66
C GLU A 116 -12.07 -22.27 1.90
N GLN A 117 -10.75 -22.24 1.76
CA GLN A 117 -9.83 -22.41 2.89
C GLN A 117 -10.00 -21.27 3.92
N ALA A 118 -10.22 -20.04 3.48
CA ALA A 118 -10.52 -18.94 4.38
C ALA A 118 -11.81 -19.19 5.17
N CYS A 119 -12.88 -19.61 4.52
CA CYS A 119 -14.14 -20.00 5.20
C CYS A 119 -13.88 -21.10 6.22
N THR A 120 -13.31 -22.22 5.80
CA THR A 120 -13.09 -23.40 6.66
C THR A 120 -12.20 -23.07 7.86
N THR A 121 -11.16 -22.22 7.68
CA THR A 121 -10.25 -21.79 8.75
C THR A 121 -10.99 -21.14 9.92
N TYR A 122 -12.07 -20.43 9.64
CA TYR A 122 -12.86 -19.70 10.63
C TYR A 122 -14.18 -20.39 10.98
N GLY A 123 -14.38 -21.65 10.56
CA GLY A 123 -15.53 -22.47 10.92
C GLY A 123 -16.77 -22.23 10.07
N TYR A 124 -16.60 -21.74 8.84
CA TYR A 124 -17.67 -21.54 7.85
C TYR A 124 -17.50 -22.52 6.69
N GLU A 125 -18.60 -22.90 6.05
CA GLU A 125 -18.61 -23.74 4.86
C GLU A 125 -19.35 -23.04 3.72
N PRO A 126 -18.69 -22.81 2.56
CA PRO A 126 -19.34 -22.29 1.36
C PRO A 126 -20.41 -23.24 0.85
N SER A 127 -21.47 -22.69 0.24
CA SER A 127 -22.55 -23.50 -0.29
C SER A 127 -22.05 -24.47 -1.37
N GLU A 128 -22.66 -25.69 -1.40
CA GLU A 128 -22.36 -26.72 -2.41
C GLU A 128 -22.48 -26.17 -3.85
N LYS A 129 -23.45 -25.28 -4.06
CA LYS A 129 -23.70 -24.65 -5.36
C LYS A 129 -22.50 -23.79 -5.80
N LEU A 130 -21.95 -22.97 -4.91
CA LEU A 130 -20.77 -22.14 -5.21
C LEU A 130 -19.54 -23.01 -5.46
N HIS A 131 -19.34 -24.04 -4.63
CA HIS A 131 -18.30 -25.03 -4.84
C HIS A 131 -18.39 -25.67 -6.23
N GLU A 132 -19.57 -26.18 -6.62
CA GLU A 132 -19.77 -26.79 -7.95
C GLU A 132 -19.48 -25.80 -9.09
N ILE A 133 -20.00 -24.57 -9.02
CA ILE A 133 -19.83 -23.56 -10.08
C ILE A 133 -18.35 -23.28 -10.31
N PHE A 134 -17.60 -23.00 -9.26
CA PHE A 134 -16.21 -22.57 -9.38
C PHE A 134 -15.21 -23.71 -9.61
N HIS A 135 -15.53 -24.94 -9.22
CA HIS A 135 -14.66 -26.09 -9.54
C HIS A 135 -14.98 -26.76 -10.87
N LYS A 136 -16.21 -26.64 -11.37
CA LYS A 136 -16.64 -27.37 -12.56
C LYS A 136 -16.85 -26.50 -13.80
N TYR A 137 -17.30 -25.27 -13.64
CA TYR A 137 -17.71 -24.42 -14.76
C TYR A 137 -16.87 -23.15 -14.92
N CYS A 138 -16.20 -22.67 -13.88
CA CYS A 138 -15.38 -21.48 -13.91
C CYS A 138 -13.91 -21.80 -13.77
N LYS A 139 -13.07 -21.07 -14.51
CA LYS A 139 -11.62 -21.03 -14.30
C LYS A 139 -11.25 -19.77 -13.58
N THR A 140 -10.55 -19.90 -12.46
CA THR A 140 -10.08 -18.76 -11.68
C THR A 140 -8.74 -18.25 -12.17
N HIS A 141 -8.36 -17.05 -11.76
CA HIS A 141 -7.03 -16.49 -12.01
C HIS A 141 -5.93 -17.44 -11.52
N ASN A 142 -6.05 -17.93 -10.30
CA ASN A 142 -5.09 -18.86 -9.70
C ASN A 142 -4.92 -20.15 -10.50
N ASP A 143 -6.02 -20.75 -10.98
CA ASP A 143 -5.96 -21.93 -11.84
C ASP A 143 -5.16 -21.64 -13.12
N GLY A 144 -5.45 -20.50 -13.77
CA GLY A 144 -4.72 -20.07 -14.96
C GLY A 144 -3.22 -19.94 -14.74
N VAL A 145 -2.84 -19.31 -13.63
CA VAL A 145 -1.43 -19.11 -13.26
C VAL A 145 -0.74 -20.46 -13.04
N PHE A 146 -1.30 -21.34 -12.21
CA PHE A 146 -0.64 -22.60 -11.86
C PHE A 146 -0.61 -23.60 -13.03
N ASP A 147 -1.57 -23.55 -13.96
CA ASP A 147 -1.52 -24.32 -15.20
C ASP A 147 -0.36 -23.89 -16.11
N ALA A 148 -0.04 -22.61 -16.12
CA ALA A 148 0.96 -22.04 -17.02
C ALA A 148 2.36 -21.87 -16.40
N TYR A 149 2.52 -22.01 -15.08
CA TYR A 149 3.82 -21.90 -14.43
C TYR A 149 4.81 -22.95 -14.95
N THR A 150 5.98 -22.47 -15.37
CA THR A 150 7.11 -23.36 -15.71
C THR A 150 7.67 -24.04 -14.45
N PRO A 151 8.44 -25.14 -14.59
CA PRO A 151 9.15 -25.74 -13.45
C PRO A 151 10.05 -24.74 -12.71
N GLU A 152 10.74 -23.85 -13.43
CA GLU A 152 11.57 -22.80 -12.84
C GLU A 152 10.76 -21.82 -12.00
N MET A 153 9.61 -21.34 -12.50
CA MET A 153 8.72 -20.45 -11.74
C MET A 153 8.17 -21.10 -10.48
N LYS A 154 7.82 -22.39 -10.55
CA LYS A 154 7.40 -23.17 -9.38
C LYS A 154 8.52 -23.29 -8.35
N LEU A 155 9.74 -23.51 -8.80
CA LEU A 155 10.92 -23.69 -7.97
C LEU A 155 11.32 -22.39 -7.24
N VAL A 156 11.37 -21.26 -7.96
CA VAL A 156 11.69 -19.95 -7.33
C VAL A 156 10.61 -19.52 -6.34
N ARG A 157 9.35 -19.86 -6.58
CA ARG A 157 8.24 -19.64 -5.64
C ARG A 157 8.37 -20.53 -4.40
N HIS A 158 8.61 -21.84 -4.61
CA HIS A 158 8.76 -22.82 -3.53
C HIS A 158 9.91 -22.46 -2.59
N ASN A 159 11.04 -22.06 -3.14
CA ASN A 159 12.24 -21.66 -2.38
C ASN A 159 12.20 -20.23 -1.85
N HIS A 160 11.10 -19.52 -2.02
CA HIS A 160 10.93 -18.16 -1.49
C HIS A 160 12.00 -17.14 -1.93
N ILE A 161 12.60 -17.32 -3.12
CA ILE A 161 13.45 -16.27 -3.69
C ILE A 161 12.60 -15.20 -4.39
N LEU A 162 11.40 -15.58 -4.90
CA LEU A 162 10.29 -14.68 -5.20
C LEU A 162 9.17 -14.93 -4.20
N THR A 163 8.71 -13.87 -3.53
CA THR A 163 7.72 -13.98 -2.46
C THR A 163 6.65 -12.88 -2.56
N GLY A 164 5.42 -13.21 -2.14
CA GLY A 164 4.29 -12.29 -2.21
C GLY A 164 3.73 -12.12 -3.62
N LEU A 165 3.92 -13.11 -4.48
CA LEU A 165 3.38 -13.13 -5.85
C LEU A 165 1.84 -13.04 -5.80
N PRO A 166 1.20 -12.15 -6.60
CA PRO A 166 -0.25 -12.04 -6.67
C PRO A 166 -0.85 -13.16 -7.54
N ASP A 167 -0.47 -14.40 -7.28
CA ASP A 167 -0.88 -15.58 -8.01
C ASP A 167 -2.13 -16.26 -7.44
N THR A 168 -2.59 -15.85 -6.26
CA THR A 168 -3.75 -16.43 -5.55
C THR A 168 -4.76 -15.38 -5.07
N TYR A 169 -4.50 -14.09 -5.27
CA TYR A 169 -5.37 -12.99 -4.84
C TYR A 169 -5.41 -11.90 -5.92
N GLY A 170 -6.22 -10.86 -5.71
CA GLY A 170 -6.38 -9.76 -6.65
C GLY A 170 -5.13 -8.91 -6.85
N ARG A 171 -5.06 -8.23 -7.96
CA ARG A 171 -3.91 -7.38 -8.35
C ARG A 171 -3.71 -6.18 -7.42
N GLY A 172 -4.77 -5.46 -7.10
CA GLY A 172 -4.83 -4.46 -6.04
C GLY A 172 -3.99 -3.20 -6.19
N ARG A 173 -3.48 -2.88 -7.37
CA ARG A 173 -2.68 -1.69 -7.63
C ARG A 173 -3.33 -0.76 -8.65
N ILE A 174 -4.64 -0.64 -8.52
CA ILE A 174 -5.46 0.31 -9.25
C ILE A 174 -6.03 1.30 -8.25
N VAL A 175 -6.00 2.58 -8.58
CA VAL A 175 -6.71 3.62 -7.84
C VAL A 175 -7.74 4.22 -8.77
N GLY A 176 -9.00 3.84 -8.62
CA GLY A 176 -10.08 4.45 -9.36
C GLY A 176 -10.19 5.93 -9.01
N ASP A 177 -10.39 6.79 -10.00
CA ASP A 177 -10.69 8.19 -9.72
C ASP A 177 -12.14 8.34 -9.28
N TYR A 178 -12.42 8.02 -8.03
CA TYR A 178 -13.76 8.04 -7.42
C TYR A 178 -14.40 9.42 -7.44
N ARG A 179 -13.61 10.49 -7.55
CA ARG A 179 -14.06 11.88 -7.67
C ARG A 179 -14.87 12.11 -8.94
N ARG A 180 -14.64 11.30 -9.99
CA ARG A 180 -15.39 11.36 -11.26
C ARG A 180 -16.88 11.12 -11.05
N VAL A 181 -17.25 10.22 -10.13
CA VAL A 181 -18.66 9.92 -9.83
C VAL A 181 -19.37 11.16 -9.29
N ALA A 182 -18.71 11.89 -8.37
CA ALA A 182 -19.25 13.11 -7.79
C ALA A 182 -19.35 14.26 -8.80
N LEU A 183 -18.30 14.49 -9.59
CA LEU A 183 -18.24 15.65 -10.49
C LEU A 183 -19.13 15.49 -11.74
N TYR A 184 -19.17 14.28 -12.30
CA TYR A 184 -19.82 14.05 -13.60
C TYR A 184 -21.14 13.28 -13.53
N GLY A 185 -21.31 12.41 -12.53
CA GLY A 185 -22.38 11.43 -12.51
C GLY A 185 -22.13 10.27 -13.49
N ILE A 186 -22.80 9.16 -13.25
CA ILE A 186 -22.54 7.91 -13.98
C ILE A 186 -22.98 7.96 -15.44
N ASP A 187 -24.06 8.68 -15.77
CA ASP A 187 -24.52 8.74 -17.17
C ASP A 187 -23.51 9.43 -18.08
N PHE A 188 -22.84 10.48 -17.59
CA PHE A 188 -21.77 11.12 -18.33
C PHE A 188 -20.59 10.14 -18.54
N LEU A 189 -20.18 9.42 -17.49
CA LEU A 189 -19.06 8.47 -17.58
C LEU A 189 -19.37 7.29 -18.52
N ILE A 190 -20.61 6.81 -18.55
CA ILE A 190 -21.05 5.79 -19.52
C ILE A 190 -20.93 6.35 -20.95
N GLN A 191 -21.39 7.58 -21.16
CA GLN A 191 -21.32 8.20 -22.49
C GLN A 191 -19.87 8.36 -22.96
N GLU A 192 -18.96 8.78 -22.08
CA GLU A 192 -17.53 8.89 -22.41
C GLU A 192 -16.95 7.54 -22.82
N LYS A 193 -17.21 6.47 -22.06
CA LYS A 193 -16.76 5.11 -22.41
C LYS A 193 -17.39 4.59 -23.72
N GLN A 194 -18.63 4.96 -24.01
CA GLN A 194 -19.27 4.66 -25.30
C GLN A 194 -18.60 5.44 -26.46
N ASN A 195 -18.24 6.69 -26.24
CA ASN A 195 -17.48 7.49 -27.20
C ASN A 195 -16.11 6.88 -27.47
N ASP A 196 -15.40 6.45 -26.42
CA ASP A 196 -14.11 5.76 -26.57
C ASP A 196 -14.25 4.51 -27.42
N LEU A 197 -15.28 3.68 -27.14
CA LEU A 197 -15.55 2.46 -27.90
C LEU A 197 -15.87 2.75 -29.37
N ALA A 198 -16.63 3.80 -29.64
CA ALA A 198 -16.95 4.24 -30.99
C ALA A 198 -15.72 4.78 -31.74
N ASN A 199 -14.86 5.55 -31.05
CA ASN A 199 -13.64 6.12 -31.62
C ASN A 199 -12.55 5.09 -31.90
N MET A 200 -12.63 3.88 -31.34
CA MET A 200 -11.75 2.76 -31.74
C MET A 200 -11.98 2.32 -33.20
N GLY A 201 -13.19 2.57 -33.74
CA GLY A 201 -13.50 2.38 -35.16
C GLY A 201 -13.21 0.97 -35.70
N ASP A 202 -12.87 0.92 -36.98
CA ASP A 202 -12.55 -0.31 -37.73
C ASP A 202 -11.04 -0.66 -37.64
N ARG A 203 -10.41 -0.44 -36.48
CA ARG A 203 -9.02 -0.85 -36.27
C ARG A 203 -8.86 -2.34 -36.54
N GLU A 204 -7.67 -2.73 -36.96
CA GLU A 204 -7.33 -4.16 -37.07
C GLU A 204 -7.70 -4.88 -35.79
N MET A 205 -8.46 -5.99 -35.89
CA MET A 205 -8.91 -6.78 -34.76
C MET A 205 -7.82 -7.76 -34.32
N ILE A 206 -6.69 -7.19 -33.88
CA ILE A 206 -5.62 -7.91 -33.20
C ILE A 206 -5.90 -8.02 -31.71
N ASP A 207 -5.14 -8.84 -31.00
CA ASP A 207 -5.39 -9.21 -29.62
C ASP A 207 -5.57 -8.01 -28.69
N GLU A 208 -4.74 -6.96 -28.81
CA GLU A 208 -4.81 -5.77 -27.99
C GLU A 208 -6.11 -4.97 -28.21
N VAL A 209 -6.52 -4.84 -29.47
CA VAL A 209 -7.74 -4.09 -29.83
C VAL A 209 -8.98 -4.85 -29.36
N ILE A 210 -9.03 -6.17 -29.58
CA ILE A 210 -10.15 -7.01 -29.13
C ILE A 210 -10.27 -6.94 -27.61
N ARG A 211 -9.16 -7.08 -26.90
CA ARG A 211 -9.13 -6.99 -25.44
C ARG A 211 -9.62 -5.63 -24.94
N LEU A 212 -9.09 -4.53 -25.49
CA LEU A 212 -9.47 -3.19 -25.07
C LEU A 212 -10.97 -2.93 -25.28
N ARG A 213 -11.54 -3.38 -26.41
CA ARG A 213 -12.99 -3.26 -26.68
C ARG A 213 -13.81 -4.06 -25.67
N GLU A 214 -13.38 -5.27 -25.32
CA GLU A 214 -14.02 -6.09 -24.28
C GLU A 214 -13.93 -5.43 -22.91
N GLU A 215 -12.75 -4.95 -22.51
CA GLU A 215 -12.52 -4.24 -21.25
C GLU A 215 -13.43 -3.01 -21.12
N VAL A 216 -13.52 -2.16 -22.13
CA VAL A 216 -14.42 -0.98 -22.12
C VAL A 216 -15.90 -1.39 -22.03
N SER A 217 -16.29 -2.46 -22.72
CA SER A 217 -17.65 -3.01 -22.60
C SER A 217 -17.97 -3.49 -21.18
N MET A 218 -17.00 -4.13 -20.53
CA MET A 218 -17.11 -4.55 -19.12
C MET A 218 -17.19 -3.35 -18.17
N GLN A 219 -16.40 -2.29 -18.42
CA GLN A 219 -16.45 -1.03 -17.67
C GLN A 219 -17.82 -0.36 -17.75
N ILE A 220 -18.43 -0.31 -18.94
CA ILE A 220 -19.79 0.22 -19.12
C ILE A 220 -20.81 -0.59 -18.31
N LYS A 221 -20.71 -1.91 -18.31
CA LYS A 221 -21.58 -2.78 -17.49
C LYS A 221 -21.38 -2.52 -16.01
N ALA A 222 -20.15 -2.35 -15.55
CA ALA A 222 -19.83 -2.04 -14.16
C ALA A 222 -20.42 -0.68 -13.73
N LEU A 223 -20.32 0.37 -14.57
CA LEU A 223 -20.93 1.67 -14.29
C LEU A 223 -22.46 1.56 -14.16
N LYS A 224 -23.12 0.75 -14.99
CA LYS A 224 -24.57 0.47 -14.86
C LYS A 224 -24.89 -0.22 -13.55
N GLY A 225 -24.12 -1.24 -13.17
CA GLY A 225 -24.26 -1.93 -11.88
C GLY A 225 -24.03 -0.99 -10.69
N LEU A 226 -23.14 -0.01 -10.82
CA LEU A 226 -22.90 1.00 -9.78
C LEU A 226 -24.13 1.90 -9.56
N LYS A 227 -24.84 2.27 -10.64
CA LYS A 227 -26.13 2.99 -10.52
C LYS A 227 -27.18 2.16 -9.81
N GLU A 228 -27.31 0.87 -10.15
CA GLU A 228 -28.25 -0.05 -9.52
C GLU A 228 -27.94 -0.22 -8.02
N MET A 229 -26.67 -0.35 -7.67
CA MET A 229 -26.23 -0.43 -6.26
C MET A 229 -26.64 0.84 -5.50
N ALA A 230 -26.34 2.04 -6.02
CA ALA A 230 -26.70 3.30 -5.38
C ALA A 230 -28.23 3.47 -5.24
N ALA A 231 -28.98 3.06 -6.27
CA ALA A 231 -30.45 3.10 -6.26
C ALA A 231 -31.03 2.22 -5.14
N SER A 232 -30.40 1.10 -4.79
CA SER A 232 -30.85 0.25 -3.68
C SER A 232 -30.79 1.00 -2.32
N TYR A 233 -29.90 1.96 -2.18
CA TYR A 233 -29.79 2.86 -1.03
C TYR A 233 -30.70 4.11 -1.13
N GLY A 234 -31.42 4.27 -2.24
CA GLY A 234 -32.32 5.41 -2.50
C GLY A 234 -31.64 6.63 -3.12
N PHE A 235 -30.44 6.46 -3.70
CA PHE A 235 -29.68 7.55 -4.35
C PHE A 235 -29.63 7.39 -5.86
N ASP A 236 -29.80 8.51 -6.58
CA ASP A 236 -29.61 8.59 -8.02
C ASP A 236 -28.26 9.26 -8.35
N ILE A 237 -27.24 8.45 -8.60
CA ILE A 237 -25.91 8.92 -8.99
C ILE A 237 -25.75 9.09 -10.51
N SER A 238 -26.85 9.09 -11.27
CA SER A 238 -26.80 9.34 -12.73
C SER A 238 -26.30 10.74 -13.07
N GLN A 239 -26.56 11.72 -12.20
CA GLN A 239 -26.19 13.12 -12.33
C GLN A 239 -25.09 13.54 -11.35
N PRO A 240 -24.39 14.67 -11.62
CA PRO A 240 -23.41 15.23 -10.69
C PRO A 240 -23.98 15.49 -9.28
N ALA A 241 -23.11 15.39 -8.28
CA ALA A 241 -23.42 15.76 -6.90
C ALA A 241 -23.77 17.26 -6.81
N GLN A 242 -24.80 17.61 -6.02
CA GLN A 242 -25.31 18.96 -5.88
C GLN A 242 -24.71 19.71 -4.67
N ASN A 243 -24.24 19.00 -3.66
CA ASN A 243 -23.75 19.55 -2.40
C ASN A 243 -22.63 18.65 -1.80
N ALA A 244 -22.05 19.06 -0.70
CA ALA A 244 -20.97 18.35 -0.01
C ALA A 244 -21.37 16.92 0.38
N ARG A 245 -22.57 16.73 0.94
CA ARG A 245 -23.05 15.39 1.35
C ARG A 245 -23.14 14.44 0.15
N GLU A 246 -23.72 14.90 -0.96
CA GLU A 246 -23.79 14.10 -2.17
C GLU A 246 -22.41 13.83 -2.76
N ALA A 247 -21.50 14.83 -2.76
CA ALA A 247 -20.15 14.64 -3.27
C ALA A 247 -19.40 13.54 -2.50
N VAL A 248 -19.49 13.53 -1.18
CA VAL A 248 -18.92 12.48 -0.32
C VAL A 248 -19.57 11.12 -0.61
N GLN A 249 -20.91 11.07 -0.69
CA GLN A 249 -21.65 9.83 -0.92
C GLN A 249 -21.39 9.22 -2.31
N TRP A 250 -21.40 10.05 -3.38
CA TRP A 250 -21.11 9.60 -4.76
C TRP A 250 -19.70 9.05 -4.89
N LEU A 251 -18.72 9.76 -4.33
CA LEU A 251 -17.34 9.31 -4.26
C LEU A 251 -17.24 7.97 -3.53
N TYR A 252 -17.91 7.87 -2.37
CA TYR A 252 -17.89 6.63 -1.60
C TYR A 252 -18.56 5.45 -2.35
N PHE A 253 -19.64 5.67 -3.09
CA PHE A 253 -20.24 4.61 -3.92
C PHE A 253 -19.26 4.12 -5.00
N GLY A 254 -18.48 5.02 -5.61
CA GLY A 254 -17.40 4.63 -6.52
C GLY A 254 -16.38 3.70 -5.85
N TYR A 255 -15.91 4.08 -4.66
CA TYR A 255 -15.00 3.27 -3.85
C TYR A 255 -15.63 1.96 -3.40
N LEU A 256 -16.87 1.97 -2.94
CA LEU A 256 -17.59 0.77 -2.53
C LEU A 256 -17.76 -0.23 -3.69
N GLY A 257 -17.97 0.27 -4.92
CA GLY A 257 -18.00 -0.56 -6.12
C GLY A 257 -16.69 -1.31 -6.34
N ALA A 258 -15.55 -0.64 -6.14
CA ALA A 258 -14.24 -1.28 -6.16
C ALA A 258 -14.10 -2.34 -5.06
N VAL A 259 -14.44 -2.00 -3.82
CA VAL A 259 -14.40 -2.92 -2.66
C VAL A 259 -15.24 -4.18 -2.88
N LYS A 260 -16.40 -4.07 -3.49
CA LYS A 260 -17.30 -5.20 -3.76
C LYS A 260 -16.82 -6.12 -4.88
N THR A 261 -15.95 -5.64 -5.76
CA THR A 261 -15.51 -6.37 -6.97
C THR A 261 -14.03 -6.75 -6.96
N GLN A 262 -13.30 -6.32 -5.96
CA GLN A 262 -11.86 -6.57 -5.76
C GLN A 262 -11.60 -7.57 -4.63
N ASN A 263 -10.51 -8.29 -4.70
CA ASN A 263 -10.01 -9.13 -3.60
C ASN A 263 -8.88 -8.47 -2.80
N GLY A 264 -8.93 -7.15 -2.69
CA GLY A 264 -8.30 -6.30 -1.72
C GLY A 264 -6.82 -6.51 -1.40
N ALA A 265 -5.95 -6.55 -2.39
CA ALA A 265 -4.53 -6.44 -2.10
C ALA A 265 -4.14 -4.98 -1.79
N ALA A 266 -4.85 -3.98 -2.36
CA ALA A 266 -4.83 -2.59 -1.92
C ALA A 266 -6.13 -1.90 -2.36
N MET A 267 -6.79 -1.23 -1.44
CA MET A 267 -8.02 -0.48 -1.68
C MET A 267 -7.79 1.00 -1.45
N SER A 268 -6.81 1.55 -2.16
CA SER A 268 -6.41 2.95 -2.04
C SER A 268 -7.53 3.89 -2.45
N VAL A 269 -7.68 4.98 -1.71
CA VAL A 269 -8.75 5.98 -1.86
C VAL A 269 -8.31 7.11 -2.79
N GLY A 270 -7.05 7.49 -2.71
CA GLY A 270 -6.49 8.61 -3.44
C GLY A 270 -6.61 9.95 -2.69
N ARG A 271 -6.15 11.03 -3.33
CA ARG A 271 -6.23 12.37 -2.78
C ARG A 271 -7.62 12.97 -3.04
N ILE A 272 -8.49 12.87 -2.05
CA ILE A 272 -9.89 13.32 -2.13
C ILE A 272 -10.16 14.59 -1.32
N SER A 273 -9.27 14.97 -0.39
CA SER A 273 -9.45 16.08 0.54
C SER A 273 -9.68 17.42 -0.18
N THR A 274 -8.74 17.82 -1.03
CA THR A 274 -8.79 19.07 -1.80
C THR A 274 -10.00 19.12 -2.76
N PHE A 275 -10.36 17.99 -3.36
CA PHE A 275 -11.55 17.91 -4.23
C PHE A 275 -12.86 18.13 -3.45
N LEU A 276 -13.03 17.41 -2.35
CA LEU A 276 -14.24 17.52 -1.53
C LEU A 276 -14.39 18.91 -0.90
N ASP A 277 -13.27 19.53 -0.52
CA ASP A 277 -13.26 20.87 0.08
C ASP A 277 -13.92 21.93 -0.82
N ILE A 278 -13.82 21.78 -2.14
CA ILE A 278 -14.49 22.68 -3.10
C ILE A 278 -16.02 22.69 -2.89
N TYR A 279 -16.62 21.54 -2.66
CA TYR A 279 -18.05 21.41 -2.35
C TYR A 279 -18.38 21.93 -0.97
N PHE A 280 -17.51 21.65 0.00
CA PHE A 280 -17.68 22.11 1.39
C PHE A 280 -17.63 23.64 1.46
N GLU A 281 -16.65 24.28 0.85
CA GLU A 281 -16.53 25.74 0.81
C GLU A 281 -17.75 26.41 0.14
N ARG A 282 -18.29 25.81 -0.94
CA ARG A 282 -19.53 26.30 -1.56
C ARG A 282 -20.70 26.23 -0.59
N ASP A 283 -20.89 25.10 0.08
CA ASP A 283 -22.01 24.91 1.01
C ASP A 283 -21.86 25.78 2.28
N PHE A 284 -20.63 26.06 2.74
CA PHE A 284 -20.37 27.07 3.77
C PHE A 284 -20.77 28.47 3.33
N GLN A 285 -20.42 28.85 2.10
CA GLN A 285 -20.79 30.17 1.53
C GLN A 285 -22.31 30.32 1.37
N GLU A 286 -23.01 29.23 1.05
CA GLU A 286 -24.47 29.17 0.96
C GLU A 286 -25.16 29.07 2.34
N GLY A 287 -24.40 28.85 3.42
CA GLY A 287 -24.92 28.70 4.79
C GLY A 287 -25.69 27.39 5.01
N THR A 288 -25.44 26.38 4.18
CA THR A 288 -26.10 25.05 4.24
C THR A 288 -25.28 24.00 4.96
N LEU A 289 -24.03 24.31 5.32
CA LEU A 289 -23.11 23.43 6.03
C LEU A 289 -22.49 24.14 7.23
N THR A 290 -22.41 23.46 8.38
CA THR A 290 -21.68 23.91 9.57
C THR A 290 -20.37 23.14 9.73
N GLU A 291 -19.43 23.64 10.55
CA GLU A 291 -18.17 22.91 10.82
C GLU A 291 -18.43 21.53 11.47
N ALA A 292 -19.44 21.41 12.31
CA ALA A 292 -19.84 20.13 12.90
C ALA A 292 -20.38 19.16 11.84
N ASP A 293 -21.22 19.62 10.90
CA ASP A 293 -21.72 18.79 9.81
C ASP A 293 -20.59 18.36 8.85
N ALA A 294 -19.65 19.26 8.59
CA ALA A 294 -18.49 18.99 7.76
C ALA A 294 -17.61 17.91 8.38
N GLN A 295 -17.29 18.02 9.67
CA GLN A 295 -16.51 17.00 10.39
C GLN A 295 -17.27 15.67 10.44
N GLU A 296 -18.58 15.69 10.71
CA GLU A 296 -19.44 14.48 10.72
C GLU A 296 -19.40 13.72 9.40
N LEU A 297 -19.47 14.43 8.26
CA LEU A 297 -19.34 13.80 6.93
C LEU A 297 -18.01 13.09 6.74
N ILE A 298 -16.90 13.71 7.16
CA ILE A 298 -15.57 13.13 7.07
C ILE A 298 -15.40 11.96 8.04
N ASP A 299 -15.86 12.09 9.28
CA ASP A 299 -15.82 11.01 10.27
C ASP A 299 -16.58 9.77 9.78
N HIS A 300 -17.81 9.98 9.24
CA HIS A 300 -18.61 8.87 8.72
C HIS A 300 -17.99 8.24 7.47
N LEU A 301 -17.37 9.00 6.58
CA LEU A 301 -16.63 8.47 5.45
C LEU A 301 -15.45 7.60 5.92
N VAL A 302 -14.67 8.09 6.89
CA VAL A 302 -13.53 7.35 7.45
C VAL A 302 -13.99 6.09 8.19
N MET A 303 -15.13 6.12 8.89
CA MET A 303 -15.73 4.90 9.46
C MET A 303 -15.96 3.81 8.40
N LYS A 304 -16.43 4.20 7.21
CA LYS A 304 -16.65 3.26 6.11
C LYS A 304 -15.34 2.61 5.64
N PHE A 305 -14.26 3.37 5.55
CA PHE A 305 -12.94 2.80 5.22
C PHE A 305 -12.44 1.83 6.30
N ARG A 306 -12.70 2.13 7.58
CA ARG A 306 -12.33 1.25 8.72
C ARG A 306 -13.12 -0.06 8.78
N MET A 307 -14.24 -0.18 8.05
CA MET A 307 -15.07 -1.39 8.00
C MET A 307 -14.71 -2.35 6.88
N VAL A 308 -13.89 -1.96 5.90
CA VAL A 308 -13.52 -2.82 4.78
C VAL A 308 -12.73 -4.02 5.27
N LYS A 309 -13.19 -5.22 4.94
CA LYS A 309 -12.60 -6.50 5.35
C LYS A 309 -12.63 -7.51 4.20
N PHE A 310 -11.56 -8.26 4.03
CA PHE A 310 -11.48 -9.33 3.05
C PHE A 310 -11.22 -10.67 3.73
N ALA A 311 -11.67 -11.76 3.11
CA ALA A 311 -11.35 -13.11 3.58
C ALA A 311 -9.83 -13.37 3.39
N ARG A 312 -9.16 -13.80 4.46
CA ARG A 312 -7.72 -14.08 4.48
C ARG A 312 -7.46 -15.44 5.09
N ILE A 313 -6.42 -16.11 4.61
CA ILE A 313 -5.93 -17.35 5.19
C ILE A 313 -4.72 -17.07 6.11
N PRO A 314 -4.42 -17.94 7.08
CA PRO A 314 -3.32 -17.73 8.02
C PRO A 314 -1.97 -17.45 7.35
N SER A 315 -1.65 -18.13 6.25
CA SER A 315 -0.39 -17.89 5.51
C SER A 315 -0.32 -16.49 4.87
N TYR A 316 -1.46 -15.93 4.45
CA TYR A 316 -1.53 -14.54 3.99
C TYR A 316 -1.25 -13.57 5.15
N ASN A 317 -1.84 -13.84 6.32
CA ASN A 317 -1.64 -13.01 7.51
C ASN A 317 -0.21 -13.08 8.07
N GLN A 318 0.55 -14.14 7.78
CA GLN A 318 1.98 -14.19 8.09
C GLN A 318 2.80 -13.22 7.21
N LEU A 319 2.40 -13.05 5.95
CA LEU A 319 3.04 -12.11 5.03
C LEU A 319 2.64 -10.66 5.29
N PHE A 320 1.35 -10.43 5.52
CA PHE A 320 0.72 -9.10 5.60
C PHE A 320 -0.08 -8.98 6.89
N SER A 321 0.62 -8.87 7.99
CA SER A 321 0.02 -8.89 9.33
C SER A 321 -0.86 -7.68 9.60
N GLY A 322 -1.79 -7.85 10.54
CA GLY A 322 -2.72 -6.81 10.95
C GLY A 322 -3.94 -6.68 10.04
N ASP A 323 -4.17 -7.66 9.15
CA ASP A 323 -5.32 -7.70 8.22
C ASP A 323 -5.50 -6.41 7.39
N PRO A 324 -4.41 -5.88 6.76
CA PRO A 324 -4.46 -4.59 6.09
C PRO A 324 -5.31 -4.65 4.81
N VAL A 325 -6.00 -3.55 4.52
CA VAL A 325 -6.66 -3.32 3.23
C VAL A 325 -5.97 -2.23 2.42
N TRP A 326 -5.05 -1.48 3.05
CA TRP A 326 -4.32 -0.35 2.46
C TRP A 326 -5.26 0.65 1.79
N ALA A 327 -6.25 1.12 2.54
CA ALA A 327 -7.11 2.23 2.13
C ALA A 327 -6.33 3.55 2.23
N THR A 328 -5.30 3.71 1.39
CA THR A 328 -4.40 4.85 1.44
C THR A 328 -5.11 6.10 0.95
N LEU A 329 -5.03 7.16 1.75
CA LEU A 329 -5.67 8.45 1.55
C LEU A 329 -4.65 9.55 1.77
N GLU A 330 -4.43 10.38 0.77
CA GLU A 330 -3.43 11.44 0.80
C GLU A 330 -4.04 12.79 1.19
N VAL A 331 -3.26 13.56 1.96
CA VAL A 331 -3.52 14.95 2.35
C VAL A 331 -2.28 15.80 2.07
N GLY A 332 -2.45 17.11 1.92
CA GLY A 332 -1.34 18.03 1.68
C GLY A 332 -0.90 18.07 0.21
N GLY A 333 0.39 18.28 0.00
CA GLY A 333 1.01 18.43 -1.33
C GLY A 333 1.01 19.85 -1.87
N MET A 334 1.76 20.05 -2.95
CA MET A 334 1.91 21.33 -3.65
C MET A 334 1.42 21.21 -5.09
N GLY A 335 0.77 22.27 -5.60
CA GLY A 335 0.48 22.39 -7.02
C GLY A 335 1.74 22.68 -7.85
N GLN A 336 1.71 22.34 -9.14
CA GLN A 336 2.77 22.70 -10.08
C GLN A 336 2.93 24.23 -10.24
N ASP A 337 1.88 24.98 -9.94
CA ASP A 337 1.87 26.44 -9.90
C ASP A 337 2.51 27.02 -8.61
N GLY A 338 2.94 26.18 -7.69
CA GLY A 338 3.61 26.55 -6.44
C GLY A 338 2.66 26.89 -5.29
N ARG A 339 1.34 26.82 -5.49
CA ARG A 339 0.37 26.97 -4.38
C ARG A 339 0.36 25.70 -3.52
N SER A 340 0.16 25.86 -2.22
CA SER A 340 -0.19 24.73 -1.35
C SER A 340 -1.56 24.16 -1.73
N MET A 341 -1.66 22.84 -1.77
CA MET A 341 -2.95 22.15 -1.97
C MET A 341 -3.64 21.78 -0.65
N VAL A 342 -3.08 22.21 0.48
CA VAL A 342 -3.70 22.06 1.80
C VAL A 342 -4.99 22.86 1.86
N THR A 343 -6.07 22.21 2.28
CA THR A 343 -7.38 22.78 2.51
C THR A 343 -7.85 22.46 3.93
N LYS A 344 -8.98 22.97 4.36
CA LYS A 344 -9.57 22.63 5.66
C LYS A 344 -9.89 21.13 5.79
N ASN A 345 -10.25 20.48 4.68
CA ASN A 345 -10.54 19.04 4.72
C ASN A 345 -9.28 18.20 5.00
N ASP A 346 -8.07 18.67 4.67
CA ASP A 346 -6.85 17.97 5.07
C ASP A 346 -6.73 17.87 6.60
N PHE A 347 -7.04 18.95 7.30
CA PHE A 347 -7.10 18.94 8.77
C PHE A 347 -8.23 18.04 9.30
N ARG A 348 -9.44 18.08 8.69
CA ARG A 348 -10.58 17.24 9.12
C ARG A 348 -10.27 15.76 9.00
N PHE A 349 -9.57 15.33 7.91
CA PHE A 349 -9.13 13.94 7.78
C PHE A 349 -8.14 13.54 8.87
N LEU A 350 -7.15 14.36 9.18
CA LEU A 350 -6.23 14.11 10.30
C LEU A 350 -6.96 14.06 11.64
N HIS A 351 -7.95 14.95 11.84
CA HIS A 351 -8.73 15.04 13.07
C HIS A 351 -9.60 13.81 13.38
N THR A 352 -9.90 12.99 12.37
CA THR A 352 -10.58 11.71 12.59
C THR A 352 -9.81 10.77 13.52
N LEU A 353 -8.48 10.94 13.62
CA LEU A 353 -7.63 10.19 14.56
C LEU A 353 -7.78 10.65 16.00
N GLU A 354 -8.27 11.86 16.25
CA GLU A 354 -8.67 12.34 17.57
C GLU A 354 -10.13 11.97 17.86
N ASN A 355 -11.06 12.25 16.95
CA ASN A 355 -12.48 11.97 17.13
C ASN A 355 -12.81 10.49 17.34
N MET A 356 -12.11 9.60 16.62
CA MET A 356 -12.36 8.15 16.65
C MET A 356 -11.16 7.33 17.14
N GLY A 357 -10.07 7.98 17.54
CA GLY A 357 -8.85 7.36 18.02
C GLY A 357 -7.95 6.79 16.91
N PRO A 358 -6.73 6.37 17.30
CA PRO A 358 -5.74 5.78 16.40
C PRO A 358 -6.28 4.61 15.60
N SER A 359 -5.88 4.50 14.33
CA SER A 359 -6.30 3.41 13.47
C SER A 359 -5.26 3.19 12.36
N PRO A 360 -5.03 1.94 11.94
CA PRO A 360 -4.22 1.66 10.76
C PRO A 360 -4.89 2.06 9.45
N GLU A 361 -6.24 2.15 9.43
CA GLU A 361 -7.01 2.51 8.24
C GLU A 361 -7.92 3.73 8.49
N PRO A 362 -8.06 4.62 7.52
CA PRO A 362 -7.31 4.67 6.27
C PRO A 362 -5.81 4.88 6.55
N ASN A 363 -4.95 4.41 5.63
CA ASN A 363 -3.52 4.66 5.71
C ASN A 363 -3.25 6.12 5.31
N LEU A 364 -3.37 7.03 6.29
CA LEU A 364 -3.23 8.46 6.07
C LEU A 364 -1.79 8.81 5.70
N THR A 365 -1.63 9.46 4.54
CA THR A 365 -0.35 9.84 3.97
C THR A 365 -0.30 11.35 3.75
N VAL A 366 0.67 12.01 4.37
CA VAL A 366 0.95 13.42 4.10
C VAL A 366 1.92 13.52 2.93
N LEU A 367 1.47 14.14 1.84
CA LEU A 367 2.33 14.55 0.72
C LEU A 367 3.13 15.78 1.18
N TYR A 368 4.34 15.54 1.66
CA TYR A 368 5.12 16.50 2.41
C TYR A 368 6.01 17.37 1.52
N SER A 369 6.03 18.65 1.79
CA SER A 369 7.03 19.62 1.32
C SER A 369 7.37 20.56 2.47
N SER A 370 8.62 20.97 2.57
CA SER A 370 9.02 22.01 3.55
C SER A 370 8.28 23.33 3.35
N ARG A 371 7.68 23.54 2.16
CA ARG A 371 6.91 24.73 1.78
C ARG A 371 5.43 24.68 2.19
N LEU A 372 4.95 23.58 2.74
CA LEU A 372 3.57 23.48 3.25
C LEU A 372 3.32 24.49 4.39
N PRO A 373 2.06 24.91 4.61
CA PRO A 373 1.68 25.80 5.69
C PRO A 373 2.21 25.31 7.05
N LYS A 374 2.73 26.22 7.85
CA LYS A 374 3.33 25.87 9.15
C LYS A 374 2.32 25.22 10.09
N GLY A 375 1.07 25.74 10.14
CA GLY A 375 0.00 25.17 10.95
C GLY A 375 -0.29 23.71 10.55
N PHE A 376 -0.36 23.42 9.27
CA PHE A 376 -0.59 22.07 8.77
C PHE A 376 0.56 21.11 9.12
N LYS A 377 1.83 21.49 8.86
CA LYS A 377 3.01 20.68 9.22
C LYS A 377 3.03 20.38 10.71
N HIS A 378 2.75 21.40 11.53
CA HIS A 378 2.71 21.26 12.99
C HIS A 378 1.60 20.29 13.42
N TYR A 379 0.36 20.49 12.95
CA TYR A 379 -0.77 19.64 13.31
C TYR A 379 -0.57 18.18 12.87
N ALA A 380 -0.11 17.94 11.64
CA ALA A 380 0.19 16.59 11.17
C ALA A 380 1.26 15.90 12.05
N SER A 381 2.30 16.64 12.44
CA SER A 381 3.34 16.14 13.33
C SER A 381 2.80 15.86 14.75
N LEU A 382 1.94 16.72 15.26
CA LEU A 382 1.27 16.54 16.57
C LEU A 382 0.43 15.25 16.58
N ILE A 383 -0.36 15.01 15.53
CA ILE A 383 -1.15 13.79 15.39
C ILE A 383 -0.22 12.54 15.25
N SER A 384 0.91 12.65 14.54
CA SER A 384 1.89 11.56 14.49
C SER A 384 2.49 11.24 15.87
N VAL A 385 2.84 12.26 16.65
CA VAL A 385 3.36 12.10 18.02
C VAL A 385 2.36 11.39 18.92
N LYS A 386 1.07 11.75 18.79
CA LYS A 386 0.00 11.17 19.60
C LYS A 386 -0.40 9.76 19.18
N THR A 387 -0.39 9.45 17.86
CA THR A 387 -1.11 8.27 17.34
C THR A 387 -0.25 7.27 16.59
N SER A 388 0.91 7.67 16.08
CA SER A 388 1.75 6.86 15.16
C SER A 388 0.96 6.28 13.96
N SER A 389 -0.07 6.99 13.48
CA SER A 389 -1.00 6.52 12.43
C SER A 389 -0.78 7.15 11.06
N ILE A 390 0.20 8.05 10.91
CA ILE A 390 0.45 8.83 9.70
C ILE A 390 1.82 8.45 9.11
N GLN A 391 1.90 8.42 7.78
CA GLN A 391 3.16 8.40 7.04
C GLN A 391 3.35 9.68 6.23
N TYR A 392 4.58 9.91 5.80
CA TYR A 392 4.97 11.09 5.02
C TYR A 392 5.68 10.66 3.76
N GLU A 393 5.33 11.30 2.64
CA GLU A 393 5.99 11.11 1.35
C GLU A 393 6.40 12.44 0.75
N ASN A 394 7.58 12.50 0.17
CA ASN A 394 8.17 13.72 -0.34
C ASN A 394 7.55 14.15 -1.66
N ASP A 395 6.60 15.07 -1.58
CA ASP A 395 5.95 15.64 -2.75
C ASP A 395 6.93 16.33 -3.72
N ASP A 396 8.02 16.89 -3.20
CA ASP A 396 8.98 17.59 -4.03
C ASP A 396 9.84 16.68 -4.94
N VAL A 397 10.00 15.39 -4.59
CA VAL A 397 10.65 14.41 -5.48
C VAL A 397 9.63 13.64 -6.32
N MET A 398 8.37 13.54 -5.87
CA MET A 398 7.33 12.79 -6.56
C MET A 398 6.62 13.64 -7.62
N ARG A 399 6.27 14.88 -7.31
CA ARG A 399 5.55 15.79 -8.22
C ARG A 399 6.25 16.00 -9.57
N PRO A 400 7.58 16.11 -9.68
CA PRO A 400 8.26 16.21 -10.98
C PRO A 400 8.02 14.99 -11.90
N VAL A 401 7.78 13.81 -11.32
CA VAL A 401 7.55 12.55 -12.05
C VAL A 401 6.07 12.35 -12.38
N TRP A 402 5.19 12.57 -11.38
CA TRP A 402 3.78 12.18 -11.42
C TRP A 402 2.80 13.33 -11.64
N GLY A 403 3.30 14.58 -11.72
CA GLY A 403 2.43 15.77 -11.71
C GLY A 403 1.93 16.10 -10.30
N ASP A 404 0.91 16.97 -10.21
CA ASP A 404 0.34 17.40 -8.94
C ASP A 404 -1.03 16.74 -8.62
N ASP A 405 -1.47 15.81 -9.47
CA ASP A 405 -2.68 15.01 -9.24
C ASP A 405 -2.35 13.51 -9.30
N TYR A 406 -1.66 13.03 -8.29
CA TYR A 406 -1.30 11.63 -8.13
C TYR A 406 -1.83 11.06 -6.82
N SER A 407 -1.92 9.76 -6.75
CA SER A 407 -2.34 8.97 -5.58
C SER A 407 -1.29 7.95 -5.22
N ILE A 408 -1.33 7.48 -3.98
CA ILE A 408 -0.46 6.41 -3.50
C ILE A 408 -1.20 5.07 -3.58
N CYS A 409 -0.66 4.17 -4.39
CA CYS A 409 -1.15 2.79 -4.49
C CYS A 409 -0.59 1.97 -3.33
N CYS A 410 -1.44 1.49 -2.46
CA CYS A 410 -1.06 0.62 -1.34
C CYS A 410 -0.24 1.35 -0.28
N CYS A 411 1.09 1.21 -0.31
CA CYS A 411 1.99 1.68 0.75
C CYS A 411 2.70 2.99 0.39
N VAL A 412 3.47 2.99 -0.70
CA VAL A 412 4.42 4.06 -1.04
C VAL A 412 4.57 4.28 -2.56
N SER A 413 3.79 3.61 -3.38
CA SER A 413 3.88 3.69 -4.84
C SER A 413 2.98 4.78 -5.39
N ALA A 414 3.51 5.70 -6.19
CA ALA A 414 2.68 6.72 -6.83
C ALA A 414 2.10 6.27 -8.17
N THR A 415 0.95 6.86 -8.52
CA THR A 415 0.30 6.73 -9.83
C THR A 415 -0.47 8.01 -10.14
N GLN A 416 -0.50 8.46 -11.40
CA GLN A 416 -1.34 9.58 -11.80
C GLN A 416 -2.81 9.18 -11.69
N THR A 417 -3.57 9.93 -10.87
CA THR A 417 -4.95 9.58 -10.55
C THR A 417 -5.83 9.58 -11.80
N GLY A 418 -6.51 8.47 -12.04
CA GLY A 418 -7.41 8.31 -13.18
C GLY A 418 -6.75 8.15 -14.55
N LYS A 419 -5.41 8.15 -14.64
CA LYS A 419 -4.67 8.04 -15.91
C LYS A 419 -3.77 6.81 -15.97
N GLU A 420 -3.39 6.28 -14.84
CA GLU A 420 -2.43 5.19 -14.72
C GLU A 420 -2.98 4.06 -13.85
N MET A 421 -2.46 2.87 -14.09
CA MET A 421 -2.64 1.71 -13.22
C MET A 421 -1.30 1.01 -13.04
N GLN A 422 -1.14 0.27 -11.96
CA GLN A 422 0.08 -0.46 -11.68
C GLN A 422 -0.16 -1.97 -11.68
N PHE A 423 0.66 -2.69 -12.43
CA PHE A 423 0.78 -4.13 -12.26
C PHE A 423 1.59 -4.43 -11.00
N PHE A 424 0.93 -4.98 -9.98
CA PHE A 424 1.57 -5.24 -8.68
C PHE A 424 2.70 -6.26 -8.78
N GLY A 425 3.85 -5.90 -8.22
CA GLY A 425 5.00 -6.80 -8.08
C GLY A 425 5.00 -7.51 -6.72
N ALA A 426 5.76 -8.59 -6.70
CA ALA A 426 6.17 -9.30 -5.49
C ALA A 426 7.46 -8.69 -4.92
N ARG A 427 8.25 -9.52 -4.25
CA ARG A 427 9.60 -9.15 -3.81
C ARG A 427 10.62 -10.19 -4.27
N ALA A 428 11.72 -9.70 -4.86
CA ALA A 428 12.92 -10.48 -5.10
C ALA A 428 13.79 -10.45 -3.83
N ASN A 429 14.08 -11.60 -3.26
CA ASN A 429 14.95 -11.72 -2.08
C ASN A 429 16.42 -11.68 -2.51
N LEU A 430 17.01 -10.48 -2.57
CA LEU A 430 18.41 -10.30 -2.96
C LEU A 430 19.38 -10.87 -1.92
N ALA A 431 18.97 -11.01 -0.67
CA ALA A 431 19.78 -11.68 0.35
C ALA A 431 19.96 -13.18 0.04
N LYS A 432 18.88 -13.86 -0.41
CA LYS A 432 19.02 -15.25 -0.92
C LYS A 432 19.82 -15.30 -2.24
N CYS A 433 19.59 -14.35 -3.13
CA CYS A 433 20.36 -14.24 -4.38
C CYS A 433 21.87 -14.18 -4.12
N LEU A 434 22.29 -13.40 -3.11
CA LEU A 434 23.67 -13.31 -2.66
C LEU A 434 24.20 -14.69 -2.23
N THR A 435 23.44 -15.41 -1.41
CA THR A 435 23.86 -16.74 -0.93
C THR A 435 23.92 -17.77 -2.09
N TYR A 436 23.05 -17.64 -3.08
CA TYR A 436 23.09 -18.47 -4.30
C TYR A 436 24.34 -18.20 -5.15
N ALA A 437 24.81 -16.96 -5.20
CA ALA A 437 26.06 -16.63 -5.86
C ALA A 437 27.28 -17.35 -5.25
N VAL A 438 27.24 -17.63 -3.93
CA VAL A 438 28.29 -18.38 -3.24
C VAL A 438 28.11 -19.89 -3.41
N SER A 439 26.87 -20.39 -3.35
CA SER A 439 26.56 -21.83 -3.40
C SER A 439 26.42 -22.42 -4.82
N GLY A 440 26.55 -21.60 -5.86
CA GLY A 440 26.34 -22.05 -7.25
C GLY A 440 24.85 -22.29 -7.60
N GLY A 441 23.94 -21.52 -7.01
CA GLY A 441 22.50 -21.57 -7.27
C GLY A 441 21.73 -22.60 -6.43
N VAL A 442 22.37 -23.23 -5.45
CA VAL A 442 21.74 -24.22 -4.57
C VAL A 442 21.14 -23.53 -3.35
N ASP A 443 19.88 -23.81 -3.07
CA ASP A 443 19.21 -23.30 -1.85
C ASP A 443 19.77 -23.98 -0.59
N SER A 444 20.08 -23.18 0.43
CA SER A 444 20.72 -23.69 1.65
C SER A 444 19.78 -24.50 2.53
N LYS A 445 18.46 -24.27 2.45
CA LYS A 445 17.46 -24.93 3.29
C LYS A 445 16.91 -26.20 2.65
N THR A 446 16.54 -26.15 1.37
CA THR A 446 15.97 -27.29 0.65
C THR A 446 17.03 -28.15 -0.03
N ARG A 447 18.22 -27.60 -0.26
CA ARG A 447 19.31 -28.22 -1.04
C ARG A 447 18.96 -28.44 -2.52
N GLU A 448 17.91 -27.81 -3.00
CA GLU A 448 17.53 -27.84 -4.40
C GLU A 448 18.37 -26.89 -5.23
N GLN A 449 18.66 -27.27 -6.47
CA GLN A 449 19.25 -26.38 -7.48
C GLN A 449 18.16 -25.42 -7.97
N CYS A 450 18.01 -24.30 -7.31
CA CYS A 450 16.98 -23.31 -7.61
C CYS A 450 17.46 -22.29 -8.65
N GLY A 451 18.65 -21.74 -8.46
CA GLY A 451 19.28 -20.84 -9.44
C GLY A 451 20.02 -21.58 -10.54
N PRO A 452 20.53 -20.84 -11.56
CA PRO A 452 21.40 -21.41 -12.57
C PRO A 452 22.59 -22.14 -11.94
N LYS A 453 22.97 -23.26 -12.54
CA LYS A 453 24.10 -24.03 -12.06
C LYS A 453 25.41 -23.33 -12.45
N TYR A 454 25.95 -22.58 -11.53
CA TYR A 454 27.30 -22.03 -11.63
C TYR A 454 28.28 -22.86 -10.79
N ARG A 455 29.57 -22.68 -11.06
CA ARG A 455 30.60 -23.20 -10.17
C ARG A 455 30.53 -22.46 -8.84
N ALA A 456 30.26 -23.17 -7.76
CA ALA A 456 30.29 -22.61 -6.41
C ALA A 456 31.68 -22.02 -6.10
N VAL A 457 31.73 -21.11 -5.12
CA VAL A 457 33.02 -20.62 -4.61
C VAL A 457 33.74 -21.77 -3.93
N GLU A 458 34.95 -22.10 -4.38
CA GLU A 458 35.75 -23.22 -3.87
C GLU A 458 36.69 -22.84 -2.73
N GLY A 459 37.17 -21.58 -2.73
CA GLY A 459 38.04 -21.05 -1.69
C GLY A 459 37.39 -20.98 -0.31
N ASP A 460 38.20 -20.97 0.75
CA ASP A 460 37.73 -20.78 2.13
C ASP A 460 37.57 -19.31 2.52
N VAL A 461 38.02 -18.38 1.69
CA VAL A 461 37.90 -16.94 1.88
C VAL A 461 37.13 -16.36 0.69
N LEU A 462 36.06 -15.63 0.96
CA LEU A 462 35.27 -14.97 -0.05
C LEU A 462 35.92 -13.63 -0.39
N THR A 463 36.41 -13.51 -1.64
CA THR A 463 37.01 -12.26 -2.14
C THR A 463 36.01 -11.47 -2.96
N TYR A 464 36.18 -10.14 -3.00
CA TYR A 464 35.32 -9.23 -3.76
C TYR A 464 35.37 -9.54 -5.27
N GLU A 465 36.57 -9.79 -5.80
CA GLU A 465 36.82 -10.07 -7.22
C GLU A 465 36.20 -11.37 -7.68
N GLU A 466 36.14 -12.39 -6.83
CA GLU A 466 35.49 -13.67 -7.15
C GLU A 466 33.98 -13.60 -6.98
N PHE A 467 33.52 -12.92 -5.95
CA PHE A 467 32.10 -12.84 -5.59
C PHE A 467 31.29 -11.99 -6.58
N MET A 468 31.73 -10.76 -6.89
CA MET A 468 30.93 -9.78 -7.61
C MET A 468 30.45 -10.23 -8.97
N PRO A 469 31.29 -10.86 -9.85
CA PRO A 469 30.81 -11.37 -11.12
C PRO A 469 29.69 -12.43 -10.97
N ARG A 470 29.83 -13.35 -10.00
CA ARG A 470 28.81 -14.38 -9.73
C ARG A 470 27.51 -13.77 -9.22
N PHE A 471 27.58 -12.76 -8.37
CA PHE A 471 26.42 -12.07 -7.85
C PHE A 471 25.69 -11.29 -8.94
N MET A 472 26.44 -10.63 -9.84
CA MET A 472 25.86 -9.94 -11.00
C MET A 472 25.11 -10.91 -11.93
N ASP A 473 25.67 -12.06 -12.27
CA ASP A 473 25.02 -13.07 -13.10
C ASP A 473 23.78 -13.64 -12.41
N MET A 474 23.84 -13.88 -11.10
CA MET A 474 22.72 -14.39 -10.31
C MET A 474 21.58 -13.37 -10.21
N MET A 475 21.89 -12.08 -10.06
CA MET A 475 20.88 -11.00 -10.06
C MET A 475 20.23 -10.87 -11.44
N ASP A 476 20.97 -10.98 -12.54
CA ASP A 476 20.40 -10.89 -13.89
C ASP A 476 19.45 -12.07 -14.19
N TRP A 477 19.83 -13.29 -13.77
CA TRP A 477 18.93 -14.44 -13.82
C TRP A 477 17.65 -14.18 -13.01
N LEU A 478 17.78 -13.69 -11.76
CA LEU A 478 16.64 -13.42 -10.89
C LEU A 478 15.73 -12.36 -11.51
N ALA A 479 16.27 -11.29 -12.08
CA ALA A 479 15.51 -10.27 -12.80
C ALA A 479 14.72 -10.87 -13.96
N SER A 480 15.34 -11.77 -14.73
CA SER A 480 14.70 -12.46 -15.86
C SER A 480 13.51 -13.32 -15.42
N VAL A 481 13.71 -14.22 -14.45
CA VAL A 481 12.63 -15.10 -13.98
C VAL A 481 11.52 -14.33 -13.27
N TYR A 482 11.88 -13.23 -12.57
CA TYR A 482 10.95 -12.35 -11.91
C TYR A 482 9.99 -11.68 -12.89
N VAL A 483 10.50 -11.01 -13.91
CA VAL A 483 9.68 -10.35 -14.93
C VAL A 483 8.79 -11.35 -15.66
N LYS A 484 9.34 -12.52 -16.08
CA LYS A 484 8.56 -13.57 -16.74
C LYS A 484 7.42 -14.10 -15.88
N THR A 485 7.66 -14.28 -14.58
CA THR A 485 6.65 -14.75 -13.64
C THR A 485 5.52 -13.74 -13.48
N LEU A 486 5.85 -12.47 -13.32
CA LEU A 486 4.84 -11.40 -13.22
C LEU A 486 4.07 -11.20 -14.53
N ASN A 487 4.72 -11.27 -15.68
CA ASN A 487 4.03 -11.20 -16.98
C ASN A 487 2.91 -12.24 -17.07
N LEU A 488 3.22 -13.49 -16.71
CA LEU A 488 2.25 -14.58 -16.69
C LEU A 488 1.09 -14.29 -15.72
N ILE A 489 1.40 -13.85 -14.52
CA ILE A 489 0.39 -13.56 -13.49
C ILE A 489 -0.55 -12.45 -13.96
N HIS A 490 -0.02 -11.34 -14.47
CA HIS A 490 -0.83 -10.20 -14.90
C HIS A 490 -1.68 -10.50 -16.14
N TYR A 491 -1.16 -11.33 -17.07
CA TYR A 491 -1.97 -11.86 -18.16
C TYR A 491 -3.19 -12.63 -17.65
N MET A 492 -3.00 -13.48 -16.63
CA MET A 492 -4.09 -14.28 -16.07
C MET A 492 -5.08 -13.44 -15.26
N HIS A 493 -4.63 -12.35 -14.61
CA HIS A 493 -5.51 -11.36 -14.01
C HIS A 493 -6.44 -10.73 -15.03
N ASP A 494 -5.90 -10.17 -16.10
CA ASP A 494 -6.68 -9.54 -17.15
C ASP A 494 -7.68 -10.52 -17.79
N LYS A 495 -7.34 -11.80 -17.83
CA LYS A 495 -8.16 -12.84 -18.46
C LYS A 495 -9.30 -13.36 -17.58
N TYR A 496 -9.07 -13.52 -16.28
CA TYR A 496 -10.00 -14.24 -15.39
C TYR A 496 -10.50 -13.39 -14.23
N PHE A 497 -9.87 -12.27 -13.94
CA PHE A 497 -10.22 -11.43 -12.80
C PHE A 497 -9.98 -9.93 -13.12
N TYR A 498 -10.59 -9.45 -14.19
CA TYR A 498 -10.49 -8.04 -14.60
C TYR A 498 -11.30 -7.15 -13.67
N GLU A 499 -10.69 -6.08 -13.16
CA GLU A 499 -11.25 -5.16 -12.17
C GLU A 499 -12.06 -4.04 -12.83
N ALA A 500 -13.15 -4.39 -13.51
CA ALA A 500 -13.92 -3.49 -14.38
C ALA A 500 -14.50 -2.27 -13.66
N ALA A 501 -14.90 -2.38 -12.39
CA ALA A 501 -15.50 -1.27 -11.64
C ALA A 501 -14.48 -0.16 -11.32
N GLU A 502 -13.24 -0.52 -10.99
CA GLU A 502 -12.15 0.44 -10.79
C GLU A 502 -11.67 1.02 -12.12
N MET A 503 -11.43 0.16 -13.10
CA MET A 503 -10.96 0.57 -14.43
C MET A 503 -11.99 1.45 -15.18
N ALA A 504 -13.28 1.36 -14.85
CA ALA A 504 -14.30 2.27 -15.38
C ALA A 504 -14.09 3.73 -14.93
N LEU A 505 -13.39 3.94 -13.83
CA LEU A 505 -13.06 5.25 -13.25
C LEU A 505 -11.65 5.73 -13.60
N ILE A 506 -11.04 5.12 -14.61
CA ILE A 506 -9.74 5.49 -15.17
C ILE A 506 -9.91 5.77 -16.65
N ASP A 507 -9.01 6.54 -17.26
CA ASP A 507 -9.00 6.80 -18.70
C ASP A 507 -8.88 5.49 -19.48
N THR A 508 -9.46 5.43 -20.65
CA THR A 508 -9.38 4.23 -21.50
C THR A 508 -7.98 4.02 -22.06
N ASP A 509 -7.28 5.12 -22.38
CA ASP A 509 -5.86 5.10 -22.73
C ASP A 509 -5.01 5.15 -21.45
N VAL A 510 -4.77 3.99 -20.87
CA VAL A 510 -4.11 3.81 -19.58
C VAL A 510 -2.60 3.62 -19.75
N ARG A 511 -1.79 4.51 -19.15
CA ARG A 511 -0.37 4.21 -18.92
C ARG A 511 -0.25 3.17 -17.82
N ARG A 512 0.60 2.17 -18.06
CA ARG A 512 0.80 1.05 -17.12
C ARG A 512 2.22 1.07 -16.57
N THR A 513 2.36 0.97 -15.25
CA THR A 513 3.63 0.69 -14.60
C THR A 513 3.69 -0.77 -14.17
N PHE A 514 4.91 -1.31 -14.11
CA PHE A 514 5.17 -2.70 -13.77
C PHE A 514 6.02 -2.72 -12.50
N ALA A 515 5.36 -2.91 -11.36
CA ALA A 515 6.03 -2.87 -10.08
C ALA A 515 6.90 -4.11 -9.88
N THR A 516 8.09 -3.87 -9.35
CA THR A 516 8.97 -4.88 -8.79
C THR A 516 9.39 -4.46 -7.38
N GLY A 517 10.13 -5.30 -6.66
CA GLY A 517 10.57 -4.93 -5.32
C GLY A 517 11.73 -5.76 -4.80
N ILE A 518 12.50 -5.15 -3.93
CA ILE A 518 13.71 -5.70 -3.31
C ILE A 518 13.44 -6.02 -1.84
N ALA A 519 13.80 -7.23 -1.40
CA ALA A 519 13.91 -7.61 0.00
C ALA A 519 15.36 -7.92 0.37
N GLY A 520 15.75 -7.61 1.62
CA GLY A 520 17.09 -7.84 2.14
C GLY A 520 18.14 -6.82 1.71
N PHE A 521 17.70 -5.63 1.29
CA PHE A 521 18.53 -4.59 0.71
C PHE A 521 19.75 -4.25 1.56
N SER A 522 19.56 -3.80 2.80
CA SER A 522 20.64 -3.38 3.70
C SER A 522 21.57 -4.52 4.07
N HIS A 523 21.07 -5.76 4.25
CA HIS A 523 21.89 -6.93 4.51
C HIS A 523 22.81 -7.29 3.32
N VAL A 524 22.34 -7.07 2.08
CA VAL A 524 23.18 -7.23 0.89
C VAL A 524 24.24 -6.15 0.83
N VAL A 525 23.89 -4.91 1.11
CA VAL A 525 24.85 -3.79 1.17
C VAL A 525 25.93 -4.05 2.20
N ASP A 526 25.56 -4.42 3.43
CA ASP A 526 26.50 -4.70 4.51
C ASP A 526 27.34 -5.95 4.23
N SER A 527 26.77 -6.97 3.56
CA SER A 527 27.51 -8.17 3.16
C SER A 527 28.56 -7.88 2.10
N ILE A 528 28.22 -7.05 1.08
CA ILE A 528 29.18 -6.60 0.07
C ILE A 528 30.27 -5.76 0.72
N SER A 529 29.91 -4.90 1.65
CA SER A 529 30.86 -4.10 2.43
C SER A 529 31.80 -4.99 3.24
N ALA A 530 31.28 -6.03 3.93
CA ALA A 530 32.09 -6.98 4.65
C ALA A 530 33.07 -7.73 3.75
N ILE A 531 32.63 -8.19 2.58
CA ILE A 531 33.47 -8.88 1.58
C ILE A 531 34.58 -7.95 1.05
N LYS A 532 34.27 -6.65 0.91
CA LYS A 532 35.21 -5.66 0.35
C LYS A 532 36.23 -5.15 1.38
N TYR A 533 35.85 -4.96 2.63
CA TYR A 533 36.63 -4.25 3.63
C TYR A 533 37.08 -5.09 4.82
N ALA A 534 36.54 -6.30 5.00
CA ALA A 534 36.92 -7.23 6.04
C ALA A 534 37.37 -8.58 5.43
N LYS A 535 37.68 -9.55 6.27
CA LYS A 535 38.00 -10.92 5.84
C LYS A 535 36.81 -11.82 6.10
N VAL A 536 36.16 -12.33 5.06
CA VAL A 536 35.00 -13.23 5.16
C VAL A 536 35.45 -14.65 4.90
N ASN A 537 35.50 -15.49 5.94
CA ASN A 537 35.80 -16.92 5.84
C ASN A 537 34.48 -17.68 5.63
N ILE A 538 34.49 -18.63 4.68
CA ILE A 538 33.36 -19.52 4.40
C ILE A 538 33.46 -20.75 5.34
N VAL A 539 32.40 -21.00 6.07
CA VAL A 539 32.28 -22.22 6.89
C VAL A 539 31.40 -23.22 6.13
N ARG A 540 31.98 -24.40 5.83
CA ARG A 540 31.33 -25.46 5.07
C ARG A 540 30.84 -26.58 5.97
N ASP A 541 29.78 -27.23 5.54
CA ASP A 541 29.32 -28.47 6.16
C ASP A 541 30.16 -29.69 5.68
N GLU A 542 29.83 -30.89 6.18
CA GLU A 542 30.52 -32.15 5.84
C GLU A 542 30.47 -32.50 4.34
N THR A 543 29.53 -31.92 3.62
CA THR A 543 29.40 -32.10 2.15
C THR A 543 30.21 -31.09 1.34
N GLY A 544 30.83 -30.12 2.00
CA GLY A 544 31.54 -29.01 1.39
C GLY A 544 30.63 -27.84 1.00
N PHE A 545 29.34 -27.87 1.38
CA PHE A 545 28.40 -26.81 1.07
C PHE A 545 28.68 -25.58 1.96
N PRO A 546 28.66 -24.34 1.40
CA PRO A 546 28.84 -23.11 2.17
C PRO A 546 27.63 -22.88 3.07
N LEU A 547 27.80 -23.16 4.37
CA LEU A 547 26.72 -23.12 5.37
C LEU A 547 26.61 -21.77 6.09
N SER A 548 27.75 -21.16 6.42
CA SER A 548 27.81 -19.89 7.14
C SER A 548 29.10 -19.12 6.85
N PHE A 549 29.22 -17.94 7.43
CA PHE A 549 30.35 -17.05 7.24
C PHE A 549 30.90 -16.61 8.60
N LYS A 550 32.23 -16.51 8.68
CA LYS A 550 32.92 -15.87 9.80
C LYS A 550 33.64 -14.64 9.27
N THR A 551 33.16 -13.47 9.64
CA THR A 551 33.72 -12.17 9.23
C THR A 551 34.65 -11.67 10.32
N GLU A 552 35.89 -11.38 9.95
CA GLU A 552 36.96 -10.88 10.81
C GLU A 552 37.36 -9.47 10.37
N GLY A 553 37.37 -8.54 11.33
CA GLY A 553 37.66 -7.12 11.10
C GLY A 553 36.40 -6.26 11.02
N ASP A 554 36.59 -4.95 11.12
CA ASP A 554 35.51 -3.95 11.01
C ASP A 554 35.29 -3.60 9.55
N PHE A 555 34.04 -3.26 9.21
CA PHE A 555 33.65 -2.79 7.89
C PHE A 555 32.55 -1.71 7.99
N PRO A 556 32.48 -0.78 7.02
CA PRO A 556 31.42 0.22 6.98
C PRO A 556 30.04 -0.43 6.88
N ARG A 557 29.08 0.08 7.67
CA ARG A 557 27.69 -0.39 7.63
C ARG A 557 26.77 0.72 7.16
N TYR A 558 25.82 0.36 6.35
CA TYR A 558 24.74 1.24 5.89
C TYR A 558 23.92 1.78 7.07
N GLY A 559 23.54 3.06 7.01
CA GLY A 559 22.77 3.73 8.06
C GLY A 559 23.62 4.54 9.06
N ASN A 560 24.88 4.84 8.70
CA ASN A 560 25.81 5.63 9.53
C ASN A 560 26.38 6.86 8.81
N ASP A 561 25.81 7.23 7.67
CA ASP A 561 26.30 8.31 6.80
C ASP A 561 27.76 8.09 6.35
N ASP A 562 28.13 6.85 6.08
CA ASP A 562 29.43 6.44 5.59
C ASP A 562 29.37 6.18 4.08
N GLU A 563 30.03 7.04 3.29
CA GLU A 563 30.01 6.99 1.83
C GLU A 563 30.41 5.61 1.26
N ARG A 564 31.31 4.88 1.95
CA ARG A 564 31.77 3.56 1.50
C ARG A 564 30.66 2.51 1.49
N ALA A 565 29.71 2.59 2.43
CA ALA A 565 28.53 1.73 2.47
C ALA A 565 27.39 2.30 1.62
N ASP A 566 27.18 3.63 1.67
CA ASP A 566 26.08 4.29 0.98
C ASP A 566 26.25 4.21 -0.55
N GLU A 567 27.49 4.30 -1.08
CA GLU A 567 27.77 4.07 -2.50
C GLU A 567 27.42 2.64 -2.96
N ILE A 568 27.62 1.63 -2.12
CA ILE A 568 27.21 0.25 -2.40
C ILE A 568 25.68 0.16 -2.46
N ALA A 569 24.97 0.86 -1.57
CA ALA A 569 23.51 0.90 -1.57
C ALA A 569 22.95 1.52 -2.87
N VAL A 570 23.48 2.67 -3.27
CA VAL A 570 23.12 3.35 -4.53
C VAL A 570 23.44 2.46 -5.74
N TRP A 571 24.62 1.82 -5.75
CA TRP A 571 25.01 0.89 -6.81
C TRP A 571 24.07 -0.29 -6.93
N LEU A 572 23.70 -0.92 -5.81
CA LEU A 572 22.81 -2.10 -5.78
C LEU A 572 21.44 -1.77 -6.37
N LEU A 573 20.82 -0.67 -5.95
CA LEU A 573 19.54 -0.22 -6.45
C LEU A 573 19.59 0.03 -7.96
N LYS A 574 20.54 0.83 -8.43
CA LYS A 574 20.71 1.16 -9.85
C LYS A 574 20.94 -0.08 -10.69
N THR A 575 21.80 -0.97 -10.22
CA THR A 575 22.17 -2.20 -10.96
C THR A 575 20.97 -3.13 -11.11
N PHE A 576 20.26 -3.43 -10.03
CA PHE A 576 19.12 -4.35 -10.11
C PHE A 576 17.97 -3.77 -10.94
N MET A 577 17.68 -2.46 -10.80
CA MET A 577 16.67 -1.82 -11.65
C MET A 577 17.04 -1.84 -13.13
N ASN A 578 18.30 -1.60 -13.47
CA ASN A 578 18.78 -1.70 -14.86
C ASN A 578 18.71 -3.14 -15.41
N MET A 579 18.85 -4.16 -14.57
CA MET A 579 18.64 -5.56 -14.96
C MET A 579 17.16 -5.84 -15.26
N ILE A 580 16.23 -5.38 -14.41
CA ILE A 580 14.79 -5.48 -14.66
C ILE A 580 14.41 -4.87 -16.01
N LYS A 581 14.93 -3.67 -16.33
CA LYS A 581 14.66 -2.95 -17.59
C LYS A 581 15.10 -3.67 -18.86
N LYS A 582 15.94 -4.71 -18.77
CA LYS A 582 16.35 -5.50 -19.95
C LYS A 582 15.24 -6.39 -20.52
N TYR A 583 14.24 -6.72 -19.70
CA TYR A 583 13.25 -7.73 -20.02
C TYR A 583 11.90 -7.10 -20.40
N HIS A 584 11.26 -7.67 -21.42
CA HIS A 584 9.95 -7.25 -21.88
C HIS A 584 8.87 -7.48 -20.81
N THR A 585 8.10 -6.45 -20.53
CA THR A 585 7.01 -6.45 -19.55
C THR A 585 5.65 -6.60 -20.21
N TYR A 586 4.71 -7.18 -19.49
CA TYR A 586 3.35 -7.38 -19.98
C TYR A 586 2.68 -6.05 -20.39
N ARG A 587 2.11 -6.01 -21.61
CA ARG A 587 1.46 -4.82 -22.21
C ARG A 587 2.40 -3.61 -22.30
N ASP A 588 3.67 -3.83 -22.55
CA ASP A 588 4.71 -2.78 -22.64
C ASP A 588 4.73 -1.81 -21.45
N SER A 589 4.33 -2.31 -20.28
CA SER A 589 4.28 -1.51 -19.06
C SER A 589 5.66 -1.05 -18.60
N GLU A 590 5.76 0.17 -18.07
CA GLU A 590 7.03 0.75 -17.61
C GLU A 590 7.48 0.10 -16.29
N PRO A 591 8.64 -0.57 -16.24
CA PRO A 591 9.11 -1.21 -15.03
C PRO A 591 9.53 -0.18 -13.97
N THR A 592 9.06 -0.41 -12.74
CA THR A 592 9.43 0.32 -11.52
C THR A 592 9.95 -0.65 -10.47
N THR A 593 10.64 -0.16 -9.45
CA THR A 593 11.04 -1.00 -8.31
C THR A 593 10.83 -0.26 -6.99
N SER A 594 10.67 -1.04 -5.92
CA SER A 594 10.61 -0.54 -4.55
C SER A 594 11.66 -1.18 -3.66
N ILE A 595 12.04 -0.47 -2.61
CA ILE A 595 12.72 -1.02 -1.45
C ILE A 595 11.71 -1.04 -0.30
N LEU A 596 10.91 -2.11 -0.25
CA LEU A 596 9.77 -2.22 0.67
C LEU A 596 9.51 -3.70 0.97
N THR A 597 9.39 -4.07 2.24
CA THR A 597 9.14 -5.47 2.65
C THR A 597 7.81 -5.69 3.37
N ILE A 598 7.14 -4.64 3.81
CA ILE A 598 5.97 -4.75 4.67
C ILE A 598 6.37 -5.51 5.96
N THR A 599 5.51 -6.31 6.58
CA THR A 599 5.86 -7.24 7.68
C THR A 599 6.44 -8.57 7.18
N SER A 600 6.51 -8.74 5.86
CA SER A 600 7.05 -9.96 5.23
C SER A 600 8.56 -10.14 5.43
N ASN A 601 9.28 -9.12 5.93
CA ASN A 601 10.69 -9.19 6.29
C ASN A 601 10.98 -10.36 7.25
N VAL A 602 10.05 -10.68 8.16
CA VAL A 602 10.15 -11.82 9.07
C VAL A 602 10.10 -13.13 8.28
N VAL A 603 9.14 -13.29 7.38
CA VAL A 603 8.98 -14.49 6.55
C VAL A 603 10.17 -14.66 5.61
N TYR A 604 10.62 -13.59 4.94
CA TYR A 604 11.79 -13.64 4.06
C TYR A 604 13.04 -14.08 4.83
N GLY A 605 13.21 -13.55 6.05
CA GLY A 605 14.30 -13.94 6.92
C GLY A 605 14.30 -15.43 7.28
N LYS A 606 13.13 -16.03 7.57
CA LYS A 606 12.98 -17.47 7.87
C LYS A 606 13.53 -18.38 6.76
N PHE A 607 13.46 -17.92 5.51
CA PHE A 607 13.93 -18.68 4.35
C PHE A 607 15.33 -18.25 3.87
N THR A 608 16.00 -17.33 4.55
CA THR A 608 17.35 -16.84 4.21
C THR A 608 18.37 -17.40 5.19
N SER A 609 19.49 -17.93 4.65
CA SER A 609 20.59 -18.49 5.42
C SER A 609 21.47 -17.43 6.08
N ASN A 610 22.54 -17.87 6.75
CA ASN A 610 23.59 -16.99 7.28
C ASN A 610 24.17 -16.10 6.17
N MET A 611 24.55 -14.87 6.53
CA MET A 611 25.08 -13.88 5.57
C MET A 611 26.43 -13.32 6.03
N PRO A 612 27.26 -12.83 5.09
CA PRO A 612 28.58 -12.25 5.40
C PRO A 612 28.57 -11.06 6.36
N ASP A 613 27.48 -10.29 6.42
CA ASP A 613 27.29 -9.17 7.37
C ASP A 613 27.15 -9.60 8.84
N GLY A 614 27.06 -10.92 9.08
CA GLY A 614 26.89 -11.52 10.39
C GLY A 614 25.44 -11.88 10.74
N ARG A 615 24.46 -11.64 9.84
CA ARG A 615 23.06 -12.02 10.06
C ARG A 615 22.95 -13.56 10.14
N PRO A 616 22.37 -14.13 11.20
CA PRO A 616 22.19 -15.58 11.34
C PRO A 616 21.01 -16.08 10.49
N ALA A 617 21.08 -17.35 10.12
CA ALA A 617 19.99 -18.02 9.38
C ALA A 617 18.66 -17.93 10.13
N GLY A 618 17.58 -17.64 9.40
CA GLY A 618 16.23 -17.56 9.95
C GLY A 618 15.88 -16.25 10.67
N ALA A 619 16.84 -15.39 10.98
CA ALA A 619 16.55 -14.09 11.56
C ALA A 619 15.77 -13.19 10.59
N PRO A 620 14.89 -12.28 11.06
CA PRO A 620 14.23 -11.31 10.18
C PRO A 620 15.22 -10.52 9.33
N LEU A 621 14.84 -10.16 8.11
CA LEU A 621 15.53 -9.15 7.31
C LEU A 621 15.16 -7.75 7.83
N ALA A 622 16.00 -6.75 7.63
CA ALA A 622 15.63 -5.37 7.91
C ALA A 622 14.44 -4.94 7.02
N PRO A 623 13.49 -4.16 7.55
CA PRO A 623 12.31 -3.75 6.79
C PRO A 623 12.64 -2.64 5.79
N GLY A 624 12.24 -2.81 4.54
CA GLY A 624 12.42 -1.79 3.50
C GLY A 624 13.87 -1.36 3.33
N ALA A 625 14.08 -0.05 3.31
CA ALA A 625 15.39 0.59 3.20
C ALA A 625 16.05 0.89 4.56
N ASN A 626 15.45 0.42 5.65
CA ASN A 626 16.06 0.57 6.98
C ASN A 626 17.42 -0.12 7.04
N PRO A 627 18.37 0.43 7.80
CA PRO A 627 19.63 -0.24 8.11
C PRO A 627 19.43 -1.61 8.78
N SER A 628 20.41 -2.46 8.65
CA SER A 628 20.42 -3.79 9.31
C SER A 628 20.36 -3.63 10.83
N TYR A 629 19.75 -4.58 11.53
CA TYR A 629 19.63 -4.52 12.99
C TYR A 629 20.99 -4.39 13.67
N GLY A 630 21.13 -3.38 14.53
CA GLY A 630 22.36 -3.07 15.24
C GLY A 630 23.47 -2.42 14.38
N ALA A 631 23.21 -2.09 13.13
CA ALA A 631 24.14 -1.36 12.26
C ALA A 631 24.24 0.12 12.60
N GLU A 632 23.12 0.74 12.99
CA GLU A 632 23.02 2.18 13.30
C GLU A 632 23.74 2.51 14.61
N LYS A 633 24.81 3.28 14.52
CA LYS A 633 25.61 3.69 15.68
C LYS A 633 25.76 5.21 15.83
N ASN A 634 25.50 5.96 14.74
CA ASN A 634 25.72 7.39 14.67
C ASN A 634 24.43 8.22 14.88
N GLY A 635 23.33 7.59 15.34
CA GLY A 635 22.07 8.26 15.67
C GLY A 635 21.09 8.39 14.49
N LEU A 636 19.93 8.97 14.77
CA LEU A 636 18.82 9.09 13.82
C LEU A 636 19.21 9.84 12.56
N LEU A 637 19.87 11.00 12.69
CA LEU A 637 20.16 11.84 11.53
C LEU A 637 21.14 11.17 10.56
N ALA A 638 22.13 10.41 11.06
CA ALA A 638 23.03 9.65 10.21
C ALA A 638 22.30 8.52 9.46
N SER A 639 21.35 7.84 10.13
CA SER A 639 20.51 6.84 9.49
C SER A 639 19.66 7.45 8.37
N LEU A 640 19.01 8.56 8.65
CA LEU A 640 18.21 9.29 7.67
C LEU A 640 19.04 9.77 6.47
N ASN A 641 20.26 10.28 6.71
CA ASN A 641 21.16 10.73 5.66
C ASN A 641 21.56 9.59 4.71
N SER A 642 21.89 8.40 5.23
CA SER A 642 22.17 7.23 4.39
C SER A 642 20.99 6.86 3.47
N VAL A 643 19.77 6.85 4.02
CA VAL A 643 18.55 6.53 3.23
C VAL A 643 18.27 7.63 2.19
N ALA A 644 18.48 8.90 2.54
CA ALA A 644 18.24 10.04 1.65
C ALA A 644 19.12 10.04 0.38
N LYS A 645 20.26 9.34 0.40
CA LYS A 645 21.16 9.21 -0.78
C LYS A 645 20.61 8.24 -1.84
N LEU A 646 19.60 7.43 -1.53
CA LEU A 646 19.01 6.50 -2.49
C LEU A 646 18.22 7.27 -3.55
N PRO A 647 18.55 7.11 -4.85
CA PRO A 647 17.94 7.89 -5.91
C PRO A 647 16.53 7.42 -6.22
N TYR A 648 15.52 8.26 -5.99
CA TYR A 648 14.12 7.96 -6.21
C TYR A 648 13.81 7.57 -7.66
N GLU A 649 14.49 8.16 -8.65
CA GLU A 649 14.30 7.84 -10.06
C GLU A 649 14.62 6.39 -10.44
N TYR A 650 15.31 5.63 -9.59
CA TYR A 650 15.54 4.20 -9.73
C TYR A 650 14.61 3.34 -8.86
N ALA A 651 13.81 3.97 -8.02
CA ALA A 651 12.88 3.30 -7.11
C ALA A 651 11.49 3.96 -7.12
N LEU A 652 10.92 4.17 -8.31
CA LEU A 652 9.63 4.87 -8.50
C LEU A 652 8.44 4.15 -7.85
N ASP A 653 8.59 2.90 -7.45
CA ASP A 653 7.62 2.15 -6.65
C ASP A 653 7.86 2.32 -5.12
N GLY A 654 8.80 3.17 -4.74
CA GLY A 654 8.99 3.71 -3.40
C GLY A 654 10.16 3.15 -2.59
N ILE A 655 10.64 3.99 -1.66
CA ILE A 655 11.75 3.67 -0.74
C ILE A 655 11.20 3.80 0.69
N SER A 656 10.82 2.68 1.30
CA SER A 656 10.22 2.68 2.63
C SER A 656 11.27 2.82 3.72
N ASN A 657 11.10 3.83 4.57
CA ASN A 657 11.90 4.05 5.78
C ASN A 657 10.98 4.18 6.99
N THR A 658 11.25 3.43 8.06
CA THR A 658 10.45 3.46 9.29
C THR A 658 11.36 3.72 10.49
N GLN A 659 11.11 4.81 11.20
CA GLN A 659 11.88 5.20 12.36
C GLN A 659 11.05 5.17 13.63
N THR A 660 11.60 4.60 14.69
CA THR A 660 11.05 4.67 16.05
C THR A 660 11.89 5.63 16.86
N ILE A 661 11.24 6.66 17.40
CA ILE A 661 11.91 7.74 18.14
C ILE A 661 11.34 7.76 19.56
N SER A 662 12.20 7.70 20.55
CA SER A 662 11.79 7.86 21.96
C SER A 662 11.23 9.26 22.17
N PRO A 663 10.10 9.44 22.86
CA PRO A 663 9.50 10.76 23.04
C PRO A 663 10.46 11.80 23.63
N GLY A 664 11.34 11.38 24.55
CA GLY A 664 12.36 12.25 25.16
C GLY A 664 13.42 12.79 24.19
N ALA A 665 13.63 12.10 23.06
CA ALA A 665 14.57 12.60 22.02
C ALA A 665 14.00 13.78 21.22
N LEU A 666 12.67 13.90 21.15
CA LEU A 666 11.98 14.98 20.42
C LEU A 666 11.63 16.18 21.30
N GLY A 667 11.47 16.02 22.63
CA GLY A 667 11.11 17.10 23.52
C GLY A 667 10.38 16.65 24.78
N HIS A 668 10.02 17.61 25.65
CA HIS A 668 9.43 17.33 26.96
C HIS A 668 7.90 17.21 26.92
N ASN A 669 7.26 17.84 25.95
CA ASN A 669 5.81 17.81 25.75
C ASN A 669 5.48 17.61 24.26
N ASP A 670 4.21 17.37 23.93
CA ASP A 670 3.80 17.02 22.57
C ASP A 670 4.01 18.17 21.56
N GLU A 671 3.89 19.43 22.02
CA GLU A 671 4.13 20.60 21.18
C GLU A 671 5.61 20.70 20.76
N GLU A 672 6.53 20.56 21.72
CA GLU A 672 7.96 20.53 21.43
C GLU A 672 8.34 19.36 20.53
N ARG A 673 7.76 18.17 20.78
CA ARG A 673 7.96 16.97 19.98
C ARG A 673 7.50 17.17 18.55
N ALA A 674 6.31 17.76 18.37
CA ALA A 674 5.77 18.06 17.04
C ALA A 674 6.68 19.03 16.28
N GLN A 675 7.11 20.10 16.93
CA GLN A 675 7.99 21.10 16.32
C GLN A 675 9.36 20.51 15.94
N THR A 676 9.95 19.68 16.81
CA THR A 676 11.22 18.99 16.52
C THR A 676 11.08 18.01 15.37
N LEU A 677 9.96 17.27 15.33
CA LEU A 677 9.67 16.33 14.24
C LEU A 677 9.54 17.06 12.89
N VAL A 678 8.89 18.23 12.84
CA VAL A 678 8.88 19.08 11.64
C VAL A 678 10.29 19.42 11.18
N GLY A 679 11.19 19.80 12.10
CA GLY A 679 12.59 20.11 11.78
C GLY A 679 13.34 18.90 11.21
N VAL A 680 13.14 17.71 11.78
CA VAL A 680 13.73 16.46 11.29
C VAL A 680 13.23 16.16 9.87
N MET A 681 11.91 16.27 9.64
CA MET A 681 11.31 16.01 8.32
C MET A 681 11.75 17.02 7.27
N ASP A 682 11.77 18.31 7.60
CA ASP A 682 12.27 19.35 6.68
C ASP A 682 13.74 19.06 6.28
N GLY A 683 14.60 18.67 7.23
CA GLY A 683 15.99 18.30 6.97
C GLY A 683 16.11 17.04 6.10
N TYR A 684 15.36 16.02 6.38
CA TYR A 684 15.38 14.74 5.67
C TYR A 684 14.86 14.86 4.22
N PHE A 685 13.67 15.44 4.04
CA PHE A 685 13.05 15.56 2.73
C PHE A 685 13.74 16.56 1.81
N ASN A 686 14.33 17.64 2.35
CA ASN A 686 15.12 18.59 1.56
C ASN A 686 16.41 17.97 0.97
N GLN A 687 16.87 16.83 1.48
CA GLN A 687 17.97 16.05 0.91
C GLN A 687 17.54 15.15 -0.26
N GLY A 688 16.23 15.11 -0.60
CA GLY A 688 15.71 14.28 -1.67
C GLY A 688 15.24 12.89 -1.22
N ALA A 689 15.12 12.64 0.07
CA ALA A 689 14.54 11.42 0.62
C ALA A 689 13.09 11.25 0.16
N HIS A 690 12.62 9.99 0.01
CA HIS A 690 11.31 9.72 -0.52
C HIS A 690 10.22 9.61 0.57
N HIS A 691 10.42 8.77 1.59
CA HIS A 691 9.33 8.35 2.49
C HIS A 691 9.80 8.22 3.94
N LEU A 692 8.91 8.51 4.88
CA LEU A 692 9.14 8.31 6.30
C LEU A 692 7.87 7.84 7.03
N ASN A 693 7.97 6.69 7.70
CA ASN A 693 7.10 6.29 8.79
C ASN A 693 7.70 6.73 10.12
N VAL A 694 6.89 7.33 10.98
CA VAL A 694 7.32 7.77 12.31
C VAL A 694 6.52 7.08 13.39
N ASN A 695 7.23 6.44 14.32
CA ASN A 695 6.70 5.93 15.59
C ASN A 695 7.25 6.77 16.73
N VAL A 696 6.40 7.25 17.63
CA VAL A 696 6.83 8.03 18.80
C VAL A 696 6.39 7.31 20.08
N PHE A 697 7.20 6.39 20.54
CA PHE A 697 7.00 5.65 21.80
C PHE A 697 8.31 4.98 22.25
N GLY A 698 8.36 4.59 23.53
CA GLY A 698 9.49 3.82 24.08
C GLY A 698 9.26 2.30 23.97
N VAL A 699 10.35 1.53 23.93
CA VAL A 699 10.35 0.05 23.88
C VAL A 699 9.56 -0.58 25.02
N GLY A 700 9.57 0.04 26.22
CA GLY A 700 8.80 -0.44 27.38
C GLY A 700 7.30 -0.54 27.12
N LYS A 701 6.72 0.40 26.35
CA LYS A 701 5.30 0.36 25.96
C LYS A 701 4.98 -0.82 25.06
N LEU A 702 5.89 -1.15 24.11
CA LEU A 702 5.73 -2.32 23.24
C LEU A 702 5.78 -3.62 24.04
N MET A 703 6.71 -3.73 24.99
CA MET A 703 6.83 -4.90 25.87
C MET A 703 5.57 -5.08 26.72
N ASP A 704 5.07 -4.02 27.34
CA ASP A 704 3.86 -4.09 28.15
C ASP A 704 2.63 -4.45 27.30
N ALA A 705 2.48 -3.85 26.09
CA ALA A 705 1.40 -4.19 25.16
C ALA A 705 1.47 -5.65 24.65
N MET A 706 2.67 -6.21 24.51
CA MET A 706 2.89 -7.59 24.12
C MET A 706 2.51 -8.58 25.23
N GLU A 707 2.71 -8.21 26.49
CA GLU A 707 2.44 -9.07 27.66
C GLU A 707 1.02 -8.88 28.21
N HIS A 708 0.44 -7.70 27.98
CA HIS A 708 -0.88 -7.32 28.49
C HIS A 708 -1.79 -6.78 27.36
N PRO A 709 -2.03 -7.57 26.30
CA PRO A 709 -2.83 -7.11 25.14
C PRO A 709 -4.29 -6.82 25.49
N GLU A 710 -4.78 -7.31 26.64
CA GLU A 710 -6.14 -7.11 27.11
C GLU A 710 -6.42 -5.68 27.64
N LYS A 711 -5.38 -4.91 27.96
CA LYS A 711 -5.56 -3.53 28.46
C LYS A 711 -6.25 -2.66 27.41
N GLU A 712 -7.19 -1.83 27.84
CA GLU A 712 -8.00 -1.00 26.94
C GLU A 712 -7.14 0.01 26.15
N GLU A 713 -6.11 0.55 26.74
CA GLU A 713 -5.16 1.46 26.08
C GLU A 713 -4.42 0.83 24.88
N TYR A 714 -4.33 -0.51 24.81
CA TYR A 714 -3.66 -1.22 23.72
C TYR A 714 -4.62 -1.70 22.62
N GLN A 715 -5.93 -1.62 22.83
CA GLN A 715 -6.93 -2.11 21.86
C GLN A 715 -6.86 -1.41 20.49
N ASN A 716 -6.43 -0.14 20.49
CA ASN A 716 -6.24 0.66 19.29
C ASN A 716 -4.79 1.17 19.15
N PHE A 717 -3.86 0.61 19.94
CA PHE A 717 -2.46 1.01 19.87
C PHE A 717 -1.89 0.68 18.49
N THR A 718 -1.75 1.72 17.69
CA THR A 718 -1.32 1.65 16.29
C THR A 718 0.17 1.94 16.20
N ILE A 719 0.86 1.16 15.37
CA ILE A 719 2.28 1.35 15.05
C ILE A 719 2.48 1.35 13.54
N ARG A 720 3.48 2.09 13.09
CA ARG A 720 3.98 2.03 11.71
C ARG A 720 5.00 0.89 11.58
N VAL A 721 4.87 0.07 10.55
CA VAL A 721 5.75 -1.11 10.38
C VAL A 721 6.66 -1.00 9.15
N SER A 722 6.14 -0.89 7.97
CA SER A 722 6.89 -0.63 6.73
C SER A 722 5.88 -0.30 5.62
N GLY A 723 5.66 0.99 5.35
CA GLY A 723 4.70 1.48 4.36
C GLY A 723 3.23 1.43 4.78
N TYR A 724 2.90 0.91 5.98
CA TYR A 724 1.55 0.93 6.53
C TYR A 724 1.56 0.82 8.06
N ALA A 725 0.39 0.98 8.67
CA ALA A 725 0.20 0.83 10.11
C ALA A 725 -0.55 -0.46 10.44
N VAL A 726 -0.37 -0.93 11.67
CA VAL A 726 -1.10 -2.08 12.23
C VAL A 726 -1.42 -1.80 13.69
N LYS A 727 -2.44 -2.47 14.23
CA LYS A 727 -2.59 -2.57 15.69
C LYS A 727 -1.53 -3.53 16.21
N PHE A 728 -0.72 -3.10 17.16
CA PHE A 728 0.41 -3.89 17.66
C PHE A 728 -0.02 -5.25 18.21
N ILE A 729 -1.18 -5.30 18.87
CA ILE A 729 -1.72 -6.53 19.44
C ILE A 729 -2.21 -7.54 18.39
N ASP A 730 -2.45 -7.12 17.14
CA ASP A 730 -2.88 -7.99 16.04
C ASP A 730 -1.70 -8.65 15.31
N LEU A 731 -0.46 -8.28 15.65
CA LEU A 731 0.75 -8.90 15.14
C LEU A 731 0.99 -10.28 15.78
N THR A 732 1.59 -11.20 15.02
CA THR A 732 2.11 -12.44 15.61
C THR A 732 3.23 -12.14 16.61
N ARG A 733 3.45 -13.03 17.56
CA ARG A 733 4.53 -12.88 18.57
C ARG A 733 5.89 -12.64 17.93
N GLU A 734 6.19 -13.32 16.84
CA GLU A 734 7.47 -13.15 16.10
C GLU A 734 7.60 -11.75 15.51
N GLN A 735 6.52 -11.20 14.98
CA GLN A 735 6.51 -9.86 14.42
C GLN A 735 6.54 -8.78 15.51
N GLN A 736 5.89 -9.00 16.65
CA GLN A 736 6.02 -8.12 17.81
C GLN A 736 7.47 -8.05 18.28
N LEU A 737 8.15 -9.20 18.37
CA LEU A 737 9.56 -9.27 18.72
C LEU A 737 10.46 -8.61 17.68
N ASP A 738 10.14 -8.73 16.38
CA ASP A 738 10.84 -8.01 15.30
C ASP A 738 10.73 -6.49 15.49
N VAL A 739 9.53 -5.99 15.76
CA VAL A 739 9.30 -4.54 15.99
C VAL A 739 10.05 -4.05 17.24
N ILE A 740 10.04 -4.83 18.32
CA ILE A 740 10.77 -4.52 19.56
C ILE A 740 12.29 -4.49 19.34
N ALA A 741 12.79 -5.38 18.48
CA ALA A 741 14.22 -5.46 18.15
C ALA A 741 14.73 -4.34 17.24
N ARG A 742 13.84 -3.55 16.63
CA ARG A 742 14.21 -2.40 15.79
C ARG A 742 14.85 -1.31 16.64
N GLN A 743 15.75 -0.55 16.01
CA GLN A 743 16.39 0.57 16.69
C GLN A 743 15.34 1.59 17.14
N ALA A 744 15.34 1.91 18.44
CA ALA A 744 14.64 3.05 18.99
C ALA A 744 15.67 4.15 19.28
N HIS A 745 15.52 5.28 18.60
CA HIS A 745 16.46 6.39 18.75
C HIS A 745 16.16 7.19 20.01
N GLU A 746 17.08 7.20 20.94
CA GLU A 746 17.00 7.97 22.19
C GLU A 746 17.61 9.37 22.05
N LYS A 747 18.28 9.64 20.91
CA LYS A 747 18.89 10.93 20.52
C LYS A 747 18.73 11.14 19.02
N LEU A 748 18.67 12.40 18.62
CA LEU A 748 18.65 12.80 17.21
C LEU A 748 19.98 12.58 16.50
#